data_4e229bceaead1b7b4b8f168d2f32f2b6
#
_entry.id   4e229bceaead1b7b4b8f168d2f32f2b6
#
_cell.length_a   1.000
_cell.length_b   1.000
_cell.length_c   1.000
_cell.angle_alpha   90.00
_cell.angle_beta   90.00
_cell.angle_gamma   90.00
#
_symmetry.space_group_name_H-M   'P 1'
#
loop_
_entity.id
_entity.type
_entity.pdbx_description
1 polymer ?
#
loop_
_entity_poly.entity_id
_entity_poly.type
_entity_poly.pdbx_seq_one_letter_code
_entity_poly.pdbx_strand_id
1 'polypeptide(L)'
;MNLSHIKDGATAYVTAIKGSPSLRVRLEELGFVPGQEVTRVYATPSGSPVIYAMLGQRVALRTGEAQLIEVSTQRPNENYADEQRVARTAAETNAAAPLPSGPIVPATGCATESCGGCPGCGPRKPLAPKAEGTITVALVGNPNCGKTTVFNALSGGHERTGNYAGVTVASVVGETHIDGRTVRFVDLPGTYSLRAYSPEEAYVMSELLKGEIDAVINVLDVNNLERNLLLTLQVRRLGLPMVGALNLWDEFSESGSTLDVDRLSAHMGMRFVPCVASRGEGLKALAEAVIEAYDRREEQPTPPPNDPHSAADPHALVHHYLADIYRLRESKAVRFTTWVDRFLVKNPLSYGVFFLVILLVFWATFTIGQYPMNWMQAGVTWLTETLTNVLPKDRWYVDLLASGVVGGVGTVIVFLPQILILYFFISILEDSGYLARTALLFDPLLRRVGLHGKSFFPMLTGFGCNVPAIMATRTIENRKSRLLTMITLPFMSCSARLTVYTVFTMAFFPHQATWVLFSLYCGGIVMALLSAWLLSHFIRRHDESHFVMEIPPYRCPVAQSVVSHTWEKGRQYLRKMGGVILVASIVVWILGYFPHPDRALSPLERQEQSYLGQAGHLIQPAIAPLGFDWRMGVGLLTGAAAKELMVSTLGVLYHMDEDSAAAAGSGNDAKADRAISAALREATSPAAALSYMVFALLYFPCLATIAAIRGESGQWKYAVLSMLYTTGVAYVAAWLTFHIARLCT
;
A
#
# COMPACT_ATOMS: atom_id res chain seq x y z
N MET A 1 4.42 24.93 28.50
CA MET A 1 5.42 23.85 28.35
C MET A 1 5.15 23.11 27.07
N ASN A 2 6.11 22.29 26.54
CA ASN A 2 5.86 21.56 25.32
C ASN A 2 5.18 20.21 25.59
N LEU A 3 4.37 19.73 24.66
CA LEU A 3 3.63 18.46 24.75
C LEU A 3 4.54 17.25 25.03
N SER A 4 5.79 17.28 24.53
CA SER A 4 6.78 16.21 24.75
C SER A 4 7.19 16.03 26.22
N HIS A 5 7.03 17.03 27.07
CA HIS A 5 7.43 17.00 28.49
C HIS A 5 6.37 16.51 29.44
N ILE A 6 5.15 16.23 28.97
CA ILE A 6 4.09 15.66 29.80
C ILE A 6 4.45 14.24 30.19
N LYS A 7 4.14 13.83 31.43
CA LYS A 7 4.36 12.46 31.92
C LYS A 7 3.27 11.50 31.38
N ASP A 8 3.59 10.22 31.27
CA ASP A 8 2.62 9.18 30.91
C ASP A 8 1.43 9.21 31.86
N GLY A 9 0.21 9.26 31.32
CA GLY A 9 -1.05 9.35 32.04
C GLY A 9 -1.44 10.77 32.47
N ALA A 10 -0.59 11.78 32.26
CA ALA A 10 -0.93 13.16 32.57
C ALA A 10 -1.67 13.85 31.42
N THR A 11 -2.56 14.75 31.77
CA THR A 11 -3.39 15.55 30.89
C THR A 11 -2.92 16.99 30.84
N ALA A 12 -3.02 17.63 29.68
CA ALA A 12 -2.73 19.04 29.47
C ALA A 12 -3.65 19.64 28.40
N TYR A 13 -3.69 20.94 28.27
CA TYR A 13 -4.49 21.68 27.30
C TYR A 13 -3.59 22.36 26.29
N VAL A 14 -3.89 22.21 25.00
CA VAL A 14 -3.15 22.85 23.91
C VAL A 14 -3.30 24.36 24.01
N THR A 15 -2.18 25.09 23.96
CA THR A 15 -2.18 26.55 23.97
C THR A 15 -1.81 27.15 22.61
N ALA A 16 -0.80 26.58 21.93
CA ALA A 16 -0.37 27.03 20.62
C ALA A 16 0.34 25.91 19.83
N ILE A 17 0.33 26.03 18.52
CA ILE A 17 1.09 25.13 17.62
C ILE A 17 2.10 25.96 16.86
N LYS A 18 3.37 25.57 16.97
CA LYS A 18 4.50 26.14 16.22
C LYS A 18 4.85 25.22 15.04
N GLY A 19 5.57 25.72 14.06
CA GLY A 19 6.07 24.93 12.93
C GLY A 19 5.60 25.42 11.57
N SER A 20 5.86 24.61 10.52
CA SER A 20 5.47 24.96 9.15
C SER A 20 3.94 25.03 9.01
N PRO A 21 3.42 25.86 8.10
CA PRO A 21 1.97 25.97 7.88
C PRO A 21 1.31 24.62 7.57
N SER A 22 1.98 23.76 6.82
CA SER A 22 1.49 22.43 6.46
C SER A 22 1.36 21.49 7.67
N LEU A 23 2.34 21.49 8.58
CA LEU A 23 2.29 20.70 9.80
C LEU A 23 1.19 21.21 10.74
N ARG A 24 1.09 22.52 10.88
CA ARG A 24 0.09 23.15 11.75
C ARG A 24 -1.33 22.78 11.33
N VAL A 25 -1.64 22.94 10.03
CA VAL A 25 -2.95 22.53 9.50
C VAL A 25 -3.21 21.06 9.75
N ARG A 26 -2.21 20.18 9.51
CA ARG A 26 -2.35 18.75 9.73
C ARG A 26 -2.61 18.39 11.21
N LEU A 27 -1.98 19.09 12.15
CA LEU A 27 -2.21 18.90 13.58
C LEU A 27 -3.60 19.43 13.99
N GLU A 28 -4.01 20.58 13.45
CA GLU A 28 -5.35 21.13 13.68
C GLU A 28 -6.46 20.21 13.15
N GLU A 29 -6.29 19.61 11.97
CA GLU A 29 -7.19 18.60 11.39
C GLU A 29 -7.33 17.34 12.27
N LEU A 30 -6.28 16.99 12.99
CA LEU A 30 -6.28 15.87 13.93
C LEU A 30 -6.85 16.24 15.31
N GLY A 31 -7.21 17.50 15.51
CA GLY A 31 -7.83 17.99 16.73
C GLY A 31 -6.88 18.65 17.74
N PHE A 32 -5.61 18.88 17.39
CA PHE A 32 -4.74 19.71 18.21
C PHE A 32 -5.10 21.19 18.00
N VAL A 33 -6.10 21.68 18.70
CA VAL A 33 -6.54 23.08 18.65
C VAL A 33 -6.39 23.72 20.01
N PRO A 34 -6.17 25.05 20.09
CA PRO A 34 -6.09 25.75 21.37
C PRO A 34 -7.31 25.48 22.24
N GLY A 35 -7.07 25.16 23.51
CA GLY A 35 -8.12 24.77 24.49
C GLY A 35 -8.40 23.25 24.53
N GLN A 36 -7.96 22.48 23.55
CA GLN A 36 -8.23 21.04 23.51
C GLN A 36 -7.44 20.27 24.57
N GLU A 37 -8.13 19.36 25.25
CA GLU A 37 -7.55 18.43 26.21
C GLU A 37 -6.78 17.33 25.50
N VAL A 38 -5.52 17.09 25.92
CA VAL A 38 -4.63 16.06 25.39
C VAL A 38 -4.01 15.26 26.53
N THR A 39 -4.12 13.95 26.50
CA THR A 39 -3.52 13.05 27.48
C THR A 39 -2.38 12.27 26.84
N ARG A 40 -1.20 12.26 27.45
CA ARG A 40 -0.11 11.37 27.04
C ARG A 40 -0.37 9.95 27.52
N VAL A 41 -0.46 8.98 26.62
CA VAL A 41 -0.80 7.59 26.96
C VAL A 41 0.46 6.79 27.26
N TYR A 42 1.37 6.67 26.28
CA TYR A 42 2.67 5.99 26.40
C TYR A 42 3.60 6.39 25.26
N ALA A 43 4.90 6.07 25.42
CA ALA A 43 5.88 6.13 24.33
C ALA A 43 6.24 4.72 23.86
N THR A 44 6.74 4.61 22.63
CA THR A 44 7.38 3.38 22.12
C THR A 44 8.64 3.05 22.89
N PRO A 45 9.18 1.80 22.85
CA PRO A 45 10.38 1.41 23.60
C PRO A 45 11.61 2.27 23.31
N SER A 46 11.69 2.85 22.11
CA SER A 46 12.74 3.79 21.70
C SER A 46 12.54 5.23 22.21
N GLY A 47 11.44 5.52 22.92
CA GLY A 47 11.07 6.86 23.40
C GLY A 47 10.38 7.75 22.37
N SER A 48 10.29 7.34 21.11
CA SER A 48 9.64 8.06 20.00
C SER A 48 9.22 7.06 18.92
N PRO A 49 8.00 7.20 18.33
CA PRO A 49 6.97 8.21 18.61
C PRO A 49 6.25 8.02 19.97
N VAL A 50 5.56 9.07 20.38
CA VAL A 50 4.74 9.11 21.61
C VAL A 50 3.27 9.12 21.21
N ILE A 51 2.44 8.38 21.93
CA ILE A 51 1.01 8.26 21.70
C ILE A 51 0.27 9.21 22.63
N TYR A 52 -0.59 10.05 22.04
CA TYR A 52 -1.47 10.98 22.73
C TYR A 52 -2.92 10.61 22.47
N ALA A 53 -3.76 10.74 23.48
CA ALA A 53 -5.21 10.57 23.37
C ALA A 53 -5.88 11.94 23.41
N MET A 54 -6.81 12.17 22.49
CA MET A 54 -7.65 13.37 22.42
C MET A 54 -8.91 13.07 21.62
N LEU A 55 -10.02 13.73 21.94
CA LEU A 55 -11.28 13.60 21.19
C LEU A 55 -11.68 12.13 20.91
N GLY A 56 -11.44 11.22 21.85
CA GLY A 56 -11.75 9.79 21.70
C GLY A 56 -10.81 8.99 20.81
N GLN A 57 -9.78 9.60 20.22
CA GLN A 57 -8.82 8.96 19.33
C GLN A 57 -7.39 8.98 19.86
N ARG A 58 -6.52 8.21 19.23
CA ARG A 58 -5.09 8.15 19.55
C ARG A 58 -4.25 8.57 18.37
N VAL A 59 -3.36 9.50 18.63
CA VAL A 59 -2.43 10.04 17.63
C VAL A 59 -1.00 9.80 18.08
N ALA A 60 -0.20 9.25 17.17
CA ALA A 60 1.25 9.10 17.38
C ALA A 60 1.98 10.30 16.77
N LEU A 61 2.78 10.96 17.60
CA LEU A 61 3.66 12.06 17.21
C LEU A 61 5.10 11.72 17.55
N ARG A 62 6.03 12.09 16.70
CA ARG A 62 7.45 12.06 17.06
C ARG A 62 7.74 13.12 18.12
N THR A 63 8.75 12.89 18.93
CA THR A 63 9.16 13.83 19.98
C THR A 63 9.43 15.23 19.42
N GLY A 64 10.04 15.35 18.22
CA GLY A 64 10.29 16.65 17.58
C GLY A 64 9.01 17.38 17.17
N GLU A 65 7.96 16.67 16.74
CA GLU A 65 6.65 17.26 16.42
C GLU A 65 5.89 17.63 17.68
N ALA A 66 5.94 16.79 18.70
CA ALA A 66 5.34 17.10 20.02
C ALA A 66 6.00 18.31 20.72
N GLN A 67 7.27 18.61 20.42
CA GLN A 67 7.94 19.82 20.90
C GLN A 67 7.38 21.11 20.30
N LEU A 68 6.75 21.03 19.13
CA LEU A 68 6.14 22.19 18.46
C LEU A 68 4.75 22.54 19.01
N ILE A 69 4.17 21.67 19.82
CA ILE A 69 2.85 21.89 20.45
C ILE A 69 3.07 22.40 21.87
N GLU A 70 2.65 23.61 22.13
CA GLU A 70 2.66 24.21 23.46
C GLU A 70 1.41 23.83 24.22
N VAL A 71 1.58 23.52 25.51
CA VAL A 71 0.47 23.07 26.37
C VAL A 71 0.56 23.69 27.76
N SER A 72 -0.60 23.82 28.43
CA SER A 72 -0.76 24.23 29.83
C SER A 72 -1.37 23.10 30.64
N THR A 73 -0.98 22.96 31.91
CA THR A 73 -1.63 22.02 32.83
C THR A 73 -2.90 22.61 33.46
N GLN A 74 -3.09 23.92 33.33
CA GLN A 74 -4.31 24.60 33.78
C GLN A 74 -5.30 24.66 32.63
N ARG A 75 -6.58 24.37 32.90
CA ARG A 75 -7.64 24.54 31.92
C ARG A 75 -7.75 26.02 31.55
N PRO A 76 -7.65 26.38 30.27
CA PRO A 76 -7.82 27.78 29.87
C PRO A 76 -9.24 28.25 30.19
N ASN A 77 -9.38 29.55 30.49
CA ASN A 77 -10.70 30.19 30.67
C ASN A 77 -11.50 30.04 29.35
N GLU A 78 -12.83 30.02 29.44
CA GLU A 78 -13.72 29.84 28.28
C GLU A 78 -13.45 30.84 27.14
N ASN A 79 -12.95 32.02 27.45
CA ASN A 79 -12.60 33.08 26.48
C ASN A 79 -11.19 32.94 25.90
N TYR A 80 -10.37 31.99 26.34
CA TYR A 80 -8.96 31.86 25.90
C TYR A 80 -8.80 31.56 24.41
N ALA A 81 -9.71 30.80 23.84
CA ALA A 81 -9.72 30.51 22.41
C ALA A 81 -10.01 31.77 21.57
N ASP A 82 -10.89 32.62 22.04
CA ASP A 82 -11.26 33.89 21.39
C ASP A 82 -10.17 34.94 21.54
N GLU A 83 -9.51 35.07 22.69
CA GLU A 83 -8.38 36.00 22.89
C GLU A 83 -7.17 35.62 22.00
N GLN A 84 -6.86 34.35 21.89
CA GLN A 84 -5.78 33.87 20.98
C GLN A 84 -6.13 34.10 19.50
N ARG A 85 -7.40 34.03 19.15
CA ARG A 85 -7.88 34.31 17.78
C ARG A 85 -7.76 35.77 17.43
N VAL A 86 -8.16 36.67 18.32
CA VAL A 86 -7.99 38.13 18.13
C VAL A 86 -6.50 38.48 17.96
N ALA A 87 -5.62 37.87 18.78
CA ALA A 87 -4.19 38.05 18.68
C ALA A 87 -3.62 37.49 17.37
N ARG A 88 -4.14 36.37 16.84
CA ARG A 88 -3.74 35.78 15.57
C ARG A 88 -4.17 36.63 14.37
N THR A 89 -5.43 37.08 14.33
CA THR A 89 -5.94 37.94 13.27
C THR A 89 -5.14 39.23 13.20
N ALA A 90 -4.78 39.80 14.35
CA ALA A 90 -3.91 40.98 14.43
C ALA A 90 -2.46 40.70 13.95
N ALA A 91 -1.90 39.52 14.22
CA ALA A 91 -0.56 39.13 13.78
C ALA A 91 -0.53 38.76 12.29
N GLU A 92 -1.56 38.12 11.76
CA GLU A 92 -1.70 37.78 10.33
C GLU A 92 -2.02 39.02 9.49
N THR A 93 -2.74 40.02 10.01
CA THR A 93 -2.96 41.29 9.34
C THR A 93 -1.67 42.14 9.24
N ASN A 94 -0.77 41.96 10.20
CA ASN A 94 0.55 42.62 10.20
C ASN A 94 1.63 41.87 9.40
N ALA A 95 1.43 40.56 9.08
CA ALA A 95 2.40 39.74 8.34
C ALA A 95 1.93 39.38 6.92
N ALA A 96 0.73 39.74 6.51
CA ALA A 96 0.21 39.44 5.20
C ALA A 96 0.84 40.36 4.15
N ALA A 97 1.78 39.81 3.40
CA ALA A 97 1.86 40.21 2.00
C ALA A 97 0.44 39.97 1.41
N PRO A 98 -0.11 40.91 0.60
CA PRO A 98 -1.47 40.81 0.13
C PRO A 98 -1.65 39.50 -0.63
N LEU A 99 -2.57 38.62 -0.14
CA LEU A 99 -3.13 37.59 -0.95
C LEU A 99 -3.60 38.23 -2.26
N PRO A 100 -3.27 37.68 -3.43
CA PRO A 100 -3.78 38.22 -4.67
C PRO A 100 -5.30 38.26 -4.58
N SER A 101 -5.85 39.44 -4.48
CA SER A 101 -7.29 39.73 -4.55
C SER A 101 -7.76 39.57 -5.99
N GLY A 102 -7.66 38.38 -6.51
CA GLY A 102 -8.34 37.93 -7.71
C GLY A 102 -9.46 36.97 -7.33
N PRO A 103 -10.60 36.99 -8.01
CA PRO A 103 -11.57 35.97 -7.85
C PRO A 103 -10.85 34.62 -8.00
N ILE A 104 -11.19 33.63 -7.14
CA ILE A 104 -10.76 32.23 -7.31
C ILE A 104 -11.27 31.84 -8.69
N VAL A 105 -10.44 32.03 -9.69
CA VAL A 105 -10.70 31.52 -11.02
C VAL A 105 -10.65 30.01 -10.82
N PRO A 106 -11.76 29.29 -11.00
CA PRO A 106 -11.68 27.86 -11.13
C PRO A 106 -10.62 27.62 -12.19
N ALA A 107 -9.72 26.66 -11.98
CA ALA A 107 -8.76 26.24 -12.98
C ALA A 107 -9.57 25.69 -14.19
N THR A 108 -10.28 26.58 -14.84
CA THR A 108 -10.89 26.39 -16.15
C THR A 108 -9.77 26.16 -17.11
N GLY A 109 -9.78 25.00 -17.66
CA GLY A 109 -8.86 24.38 -18.53
C GLY A 109 -8.02 25.31 -19.39
N CYS A 110 -6.82 24.87 -19.68
CA CYS A 110 -6.12 25.25 -20.88
C CYS A 110 -7.08 25.10 -22.08
N ALA A 111 -7.70 26.22 -22.46
CA ALA A 111 -8.49 26.33 -23.67
C ALA A 111 -7.57 26.68 -24.84
N THR A 112 -6.52 25.89 -25.07
CA THR A 112 -5.74 25.97 -26.31
C THR A 112 -5.29 24.57 -26.71
N GLU A 113 -5.62 24.18 -27.92
CA GLU A 113 -5.33 22.90 -28.58
C GLU A 113 -3.83 22.60 -28.80
N SER A 114 -2.90 23.28 -28.15
CA SER A 114 -1.47 23.16 -28.39
C SER A 114 -0.60 23.02 -27.12
N CYS A 115 -1.07 22.38 -26.07
CA CYS A 115 -0.21 21.97 -24.94
C CYS A 115 0.31 20.54 -25.11
N GLY A 116 1.24 20.34 -26.01
CA GLY A 116 2.04 19.12 -26.10
C GLY A 116 3.14 19.14 -25.04
N GLY A 117 2.87 18.65 -23.82
CA GLY A 117 3.96 18.45 -22.86
C GLY A 117 3.66 18.53 -21.36
N CYS A 118 2.44 18.79 -20.93
CA CYS A 118 2.11 18.70 -19.50
C CYS A 118 1.80 17.26 -19.06
N PRO A 119 2.49 16.69 -18.05
CA PRO A 119 2.26 15.30 -17.60
C PRO A 119 0.93 15.11 -16.82
N GLY A 120 -0.09 15.89 -17.10
CA GLY A 120 -1.40 15.81 -16.45
C GLY A 120 -2.60 16.06 -17.38
N CYS A 121 -2.36 16.40 -18.65
CA CYS A 121 -3.41 16.68 -19.63
C CYS A 121 -3.65 15.49 -20.57
N GLY A 122 -3.98 14.31 -20.05
CA GLY A 122 -4.60 13.25 -20.84
C GLY A 122 -6.11 13.50 -20.97
N PRO A 123 -6.78 13.03 -22.07
CA PRO A 123 -8.21 13.20 -22.21
C PRO A 123 -8.91 12.51 -21.04
N ARG A 124 -9.57 13.33 -20.19
CA ARG A 124 -10.41 12.86 -19.09
C ARG A 124 -11.59 12.11 -19.71
N LYS A 125 -11.72 10.81 -19.44
CA LYS A 125 -12.99 10.11 -19.71
C LYS A 125 -14.03 10.73 -18.77
N PRO A 126 -15.09 11.35 -19.28
CA PRO A 126 -16.20 11.79 -18.46
C PRO A 126 -16.84 10.56 -17.78
N LEU A 127 -17.45 10.76 -16.63
CA LEU A 127 -18.40 9.80 -16.07
C LEU A 127 -19.33 9.37 -17.18
N ALA A 128 -19.67 8.07 -17.25
CA ALA A 128 -20.60 7.58 -18.27
C ALA A 128 -21.85 8.47 -18.28
N PRO A 129 -22.39 8.84 -19.46
CA PRO A 129 -23.48 9.78 -19.56
C PRO A 129 -24.65 9.35 -18.66
N LYS A 130 -25.18 10.32 -17.91
CA LYS A 130 -26.29 10.16 -16.97
C LYS A 130 -27.55 9.81 -17.76
N ALA A 131 -28.19 8.68 -17.44
CA ALA A 131 -29.51 8.38 -17.96
C ALA A 131 -30.52 9.39 -17.38
N GLU A 132 -31.46 9.86 -18.19
CA GLU A 132 -32.53 10.74 -17.70
C GLU A 132 -33.27 10.08 -16.53
N GLY A 133 -33.43 10.83 -15.42
CA GLY A 133 -34.06 10.33 -14.19
C GLY A 133 -33.12 9.65 -13.17
N THR A 134 -31.79 9.61 -13.40
CA THR A 134 -30.83 9.04 -12.46
C THR A 134 -30.35 10.11 -11.45
N ILE A 135 -30.46 9.82 -10.15
CA ILE A 135 -29.98 10.66 -9.06
C ILE A 135 -28.52 10.23 -8.74
N THR A 136 -27.58 11.14 -8.81
CA THR A 136 -26.17 10.88 -8.45
C THR A 136 -25.89 11.33 -7.02
N VAL A 137 -25.54 10.37 -6.15
CA VAL A 137 -25.28 10.59 -4.73
C VAL A 137 -23.81 10.32 -4.42
N ALA A 138 -23.10 11.33 -3.92
CA ALA A 138 -21.72 11.16 -3.47
C ALA A 138 -21.67 10.73 -2.01
N LEU A 139 -20.81 9.74 -1.70
CA LEU A 139 -20.44 9.40 -0.33
C LEU A 139 -19.17 10.16 0.05
N VAL A 140 -19.28 10.97 1.11
CA VAL A 140 -18.18 11.75 1.68
C VAL A 140 -18.02 11.33 3.14
N GLY A 141 -16.83 11.43 3.70
CA GLY A 141 -16.58 11.15 5.11
C GLY A 141 -15.09 11.04 5.43
N ASN A 142 -14.78 11.09 6.71
CA ASN A 142 -13.41 10.97 7.18
C ASN A 142 -12.84 9.57 6.87
N PRO A 143 -11.53 9.44 6.75
CA PRO A 143 -10.90 8.11 6.72
C PRO A 143 -11.35 7.25 7.91
N ASN A 144 -11.56 5.97 7.68
CA ASN A 144 -11.96 4.96 8.68
C ASN A 144 -13.36 5.12 9.31
N CYS A 145 -14.22 6.01 8.81
CA CYS A 145 -15.62 6.12 9.27
C CYS A 145 -16.54 5.00 8.73
N GLY A 146 -16.01 4.07 7.92
CA GLY A 146 -16.78 2.98 7.31
C GLY A 146 -17.51 3.36 6.02
N LYS A 147 -17.09 4.43 5.33
CA LYS A 147 -17.69 4.94 4.10
C LYS A 147 -17.83 3.88 3.01
N THR A 148 -16.75 3.15 2.69
CA THR A 148 -16.77 2.08 1.67
C THR A 148 -17.67 0.92 2.09
N THR A 149 -17.82 0.64 3.39
CA THR A 149 -18.76 -0.37 3.89
C THR A 149 -20.19 0.06 3.64
N VAL A 150 -20.53 1.33 3.91
CA VAL A 150 -21.85 1.92 3.59
C VAL A 150 -22.10 1.86 2.08
N PHE A 151 -21.12 2.25 1.27
CA PHE A 151 -21.21 2.21 -0.20
C PHE A 151 -21.51 0.80 -0.72
N ASN A 152 -20.72 -0.21 -0.29
CA ASN A 152 -20.91 -1.58 -0.75
C ASN A 152 -22.28 -2.15 -0.35
N ALA A 153 -22.76 -1.78 0.83
CA ALA A 153 -24.07 -2.21 1.30
C ALA A 153 -25.24 -1.52 0.57
N LEU A 154 -25.09 -0.25 0.17
CA LEU A 154 -26.11 0.48 -0.62
C LEU A 154 -26.09 0.09 -2.10
N SER A 155 -24.92 -0.18 -2.68
CA SER A 155 -24.78 -0.54 -4.10
C SER A 155 -25.06 -2.01 -4.41
N GLY A 156 -25.31 -2.84 -3.39
CA GLY A 156 -25.58 -4.28 -3.56
C GLY A 156 -24.42 -5.07 -4.17
N GLY A 157 -23.18 -4.55 -4.10
CA GLY A 157 -21.99 -5.21 -4.65
C GLY A 157 -21.83 -5.08 -6.18
N HIS A 158 -22.64 -4.28 -6.84
CA HIS A 158 -22.54 -3.98 -8.28
C HIS A 158 -21.56 -2.83 -8.53
N GLU A 159 -20.26 -3.10 -8.39
CA GLU A 159 -19.21 -2.09 -8.52
C GLU A 159 -18.69 -1.98 -9.96
N ARG A 160 -18.59 -0.74 -10.48
CA ARG A 160 -17.79 -0.41 -11.66
C ARG A 160 -16.66 0.53 -11.25
N THR A 161 -15.42 0.05 -11.28
CA THR A 161 -14.25 0.87 -11.01
C THR A 161 -13.98 1.83 -12.17
N GLY A 162 -14.15 3.12 -11.94
CA GLY A 162 -13.69 4.19 -12.84
C GLY A 162 -12.24 4.54 -12.53
N ASN A 163 -11.28 4.08 -13.35
CA ASN A 163 -9.90 4.53 -13.25
C ASN A 163 -9.73 5.88 -13.95
N TYR A 164 -9.46 6.94 -13.20
CA TYR A 164 -9.10 8.23 -13.77
C TYR A 164 -7.60 8.29 -14.05
N ALA A 165 -7.24 8.61 -15.30
CA ALA A 165 -5.85 8.76 -15.71
C ALA A 165 -5.22 9.98 -15.03
N GLY A 166 -4.18 9.76 -14.22
CA GLY A 166 -3.33 10.81 -13.66
C GLY A 166 -3.36 11.00 -12.14
N VAL A 167 -4.33 10.42 -11.43
CA VAL A 167 -4.37 10.38 -9.96
C VAL A 167 -4.61 8.94 -9.53
N THR A 168 -3.85 8.47 -8.54
CA THR A 168 -3.94 7.08 -8.02
C THR A 168 -5.24 6.83 -7.22
N VAL A 169 -6.17 7.77 -7.27
CA VAL A 169 -7.43 7.77 -6.51
C VAL A 169 -8.55 7.47 -7.49
N ALA A 170 -9.12 6.26 -7.40
CA ALA A 170 -10.28 5.85 -8.17
C ALA A 170 -11.54 6.08 -7.33
N SER A 171 -12.52 6.82 -7.86
CA SER A 171 -13.89 6.73 -7.35
C SER A 171 -14.52 5.42 -7.82
N VAL A 172 -15.24 4.76 -6.93
CA VAL A 172 -16.02 3.57 -7.25
C VAL A 172 -17.48 4.01 -7.45
N VAL A 173 -18.10 3.53 -8.51
CA VAL A 173 -19.50 3.86 -8.84
C VAL A 173 -20.34 2.60 -8.75
N GLY A 174 -21.44 2.67 -8.02
CA GLY A 174 -22.46 1.62 -7.94
C GLY A 174 -23.83 2.17 -8.30
N GLU A 175 -24.67 1.37 -8.94
CA GLU A 175 -26.02 1.75 -9.31
C GLU A 175 -27.03 0.78 -8.66
N THR A 176 -28.09 1.32 -8.08
CA THR A 176 -29.18 0.54 -7.50
C THR A 176 -30.53 1.19 -7.79
N HIS A 177 -31.61 0.43 -7.67
CA HIS A 177 -32.97 0.94 -7.80
C HIS A 177 -33.64 1.05 -6.44
N ILE A 178 -34.08 2.26 -6.08
CA ILE A 178 -34.74 2.56 -4.81
C ILE A 178 -36.04 3.30 -5.16
N ASP A 179 -37.15 2.81 -4.68
CA ASP A 179 -38.51 3.39 -4.89
C ASP A 179 -38.80 3.73 -6.36
N GLY A 180 -38.38 2.86 -7.28
CA GLY A 180 -38.60 3.02 -8.72
C GLY A 180 -37.70 4.04 -9.42
N ARG A 181 -36.73 4.63 -8.70
CA ARG A 181 -35.73 5.55 -9.25
C ARG A 181 -34.35 4.87 -9.32
N THR A 182 -33.57 5.20 -10.33
CA THR A 182 -32.19 4.77 -10.42
C THR A 182 -31.30 5.73 -9.61
N VAL A 183 -30.63 5.20 -8.59
CA VAL A 183 -29.69 5.96 -7.77
C VAL A 183 -28.28 5.47 -8.06
N ARG A 184 -27.41 6.40 -8.44
CA ARG A 184 -25.99 6.18 -8.70
C ARG A 184 -25.19 6.67 -7.49
N PHE A 185 -24.57 5.76 -6.77
CA PHE A 185 -23.68 6.07 -5.67
C PHE A 185 -22.24 6.22 -6.17
N VAL A 186 -21.55 7.26 -5.69
CA VAL A 186 -20.13 7.53 -6.01
C VAL A 186 -19.36 7.54 -4.70
N ASP A 187 -18.46 6.56 -4.49
CA ASP A 187 -17.56 6.53 -3.33
C ASP A 187 -16.37 7.45 -3.58
N LEU A 188 -16.33 8.58 -2.88
CA LEU A 188 -15.20 9.51 -2.93
C LEU A 188 -14.14 9.12 -1.90
N PRO A 189 -12.84 9.46 -2.11
CA PRO A 189 -11.81 9.22 -1.13
C PRO A 189 -12.13 9.79 0.24
N GLY A 190 -11.66 9.12 1.30
CA GLY A 190 -11.77 9.66 2.67
C GLY A 190 -10.94 10.93 2.81
N THR A 191 -11.55 11.99 3.37
CA THR A 191 -10.88 13.26 3.58
C THR A 191 -11.22 13.83 4.94
N TYR A 192 -10.30 14.59 5.52
CA TYR A 192 -10.54 15.30 6.79
C TYR A 192 -11.03 16.73 6.58
N SER A 193 -10.69 17.32 5.44
CA SER A 193 -11.09 18.67 5.09
C SER A 193 -11.22 18.83 3.56
N LEU A 194 -11.89 19.90 3.13
CA LEU A 194 -11.97 20.29 1.70
C LEU A 194 -10.93 21.37 1.33
N ARG A 195 -9.86 21.53 2.12
CA ARG A 195 -8.86 22.60 1.91
C ARG A 195 -7.81 22.31 0.81
N ALA A 196 -7.90 21.16 0.14
CA ALA A 196 -7.06 20.76 -0.99
C ALA A 196 -5.54 20.67 -0.68
N TYR A 197 -5.15 20.32 0.53
CA TYR A 197 -3.75 20.10 0.89
C TYR A 197 -3.20 18.76 0.40
N SER A 198 -4.06 17.74 0.32
CA SER A 198 -3.70 16.44 -0.27
C SER A 198 -4.29 16.31 -1.68
N PRO A 199 -3.70 15.46 -2.56
CA PRO A 199 -4.29 15.15 -3.86
C PRO A 199 -5.70 14.57 -3.75
N GLU A 200 -5.97 13.80 -2.69
CA GLU A 200 -7.27 13.21 -2.38
C GLU A 200 -8.30 14.29 -2.05
N GLU A 201 -7.93 15.25 -1.19
CA GLU A 201 -8.81 16.38 -0.82
C GLU A 201 -9.12 17.27 -2.02
N ALA A 202 -8.10 17.60 -2.84
CA ALA A 202 -8.29 18.34 -4.06
C ALA A 202 -9.22 17.63 -5.04
N TYR A 203 -9.13 16.30 -5.11
CA TYR A 203 -10.00 15.47 -5.94
C TYR A 203 -11.45 15.51 -5.43
N VAL A 204 -11.69 15.27 -4.13
CA VAL A 204 -13.03 15.32 -3.52
C VAL A 204 -13.68 16.70 -3.77
N MET A 205 -12.94 17.78 -3.51
CA MET A 205 -13.42 19.14 -3.75
C MET A 205 -13.79 19.36 -5.23
N SER A 206 -12.93 18.89 -6.15
CA SER A 206 -13.19 19.05 -7.59
C SER A 206 -14.42 18.27 -8.05
N GLU A 207 -14.67 17.07 -7.52
CA GLU A 207 -15.83 16.26 -7.86
C GLU A 207 -17.13 16.91 -7.34
N LEU A 208 -17.13 17.38 -6.09
CA LEU A 208 -18.29 18.07 -5.50
C LEU A 208 -18.66 19.36 -6.23
N LEU A 209 -17.69 20.05 -6.83
CA LEU A 209 -17.91 21.32 -7.56
C LEU A 209 -18.25 21.17 -9.04
N LYS A 210 -18.14 19.96 -9.64
CA LYS A 210 -18.45 19.73 -11.06
C LYS A 210 -19.92 19.85 -11.45
N GLY A 211 -20.83 19.85 -10.47
CA GLY A 211 -22.26 19.91 -10.73
C GLY A 211 -22.88 18.59 -11.23
N GLU A 212 -22.14 17.49 -11.17
CA GLU A 212 -22.63 16.15 -11.56
C GLU A 212 -23.27 15.39 -10.38
N ILE A 213 -23.09 15.88 -9.15
CA ILE A 213 -23.60 15.31 -7.90
C ILE A 213 -24.88 16.03 -7.51
N ASP A 214 -25.93 15.26 -7.31
CA ASP A 214 -27.26 15.77 -6.96
C ASP A 214 -27.52 15.82 -5.46
N ALA A 215 -26.91 14.89 -4.68
CA ALA A 215 -27.01 14.83 -3.23
C ALA A 215 -25.77 14.19 -2.61
N VAL A 216 -25.60 14.37 -1.31
CA VAL A 216 -24.43 13.87 -0.56
C VAL A 216 -24.88 13.06 0.64
N ILE A 217 -24.32 11.87 0.81
CA ILE A 217 -24.34 11.12 2.07
C ILE A 217 -23.00 11.38 2.77
N ASN A 218 -23.03 12.06 3.91
CA ASN A 218 -21.86 12.23 4.74
C ASN A 218 -21.80 11.12 5.79
N VAL A 219 -20.81 10.25 5.69
CA VAL A 219 -20.61 9.12 6.62
C VAL A 219 -19.74 9.56 7.77
N LEU A 220 -20.27 9.45 8.99
CA LEU A 220 -19.65 9.89 10.22
C LEU A 220 -19.42 8.69 11.14
N ASP A 221 -18.26 8.62 11.76
CA ASP A 221 -18.02 7.75 12.91
C ASP A 221 -18.60 8.40 14.15
N VAL A 222 -19.67 7.83 14.70
CA VAL A 222 -20.36 8.37 15.87
C VAL A 222 -19.48 8.39 17.12
N ASN A 223 -18.45 7.54 17.20
CA ASN A 223 -17.50 7.54 18.31
C ASN A 223 -16.49 8.70 18.24
N ASN A 224 -16.39 9.37 17.06
CA ASN A 224 -15.51 10.51 16.80
C ASN A 224 -16.31 11.69 16.21
N LEU A 225 -17.52 11.90 16.67
CA LEU A 225 -18.50 12.78 16.04
C LEU A 225 -18.03 14.24 15.97
N GLU A 226 -17.41 14.76 17.03
CA GLU A 226 -16.92 16.14 17.10
C GLU A 226 -15.99 16.48 15.91
N ARG A 227 -15.08 15.59 15.59
CA ARG A 227 -14.17 15.76 14.47
C ARG A 227 -14.84 15.56 13.11
N ASN A 228 -15.73 14.57 13.01
CA ASN A 228 -16.40 14.27 11.74
C ASN A 228 -17.34 15.41 11.31
N LEU A 229 -17.95 16.11 12.26
CA LEU A 229 -18.81 17.26 11.98
C LEU A 229 -18.06 18.46 11.38
N LEU A 230 -16.75 18.58 11.56
CA LEU A 230 -15.96 19.63 10.90
C LEU A 230 -16.02 19.53 9.39
N LEU A 231 -15.88 18.32 8.84
CA LEU A 231 -16.06 18.06 7.41
C LEU A 231 -17.51 18.32 6.99
N THR A 232 -18.48 17.91 7.81
CA THR A 232 -19.91 18.16 7.57
C THR A 232 -20.20 19.64 7.36
N LEU A 233 -19.65 20.51 8.23
CA LEU A 233 -19.81 21.96 8.09
C LEU A 233 -19.20 22.50 6.78
N GLN A 234 -18.09 21.93 6.33
CA GLN A 234 -17.46 22.36 5.07
C GLN A 234 -18.27 21.91 3.85
N VAL A 235 -18.75 20.65 3.84
CA VAL A 235 -19.58 20.13 2.74
C VAL A 235 -20.92 20.88 2.67
N ARG A 236 -21.56 21.19 3.80
CA ARG A 236 -22.80 21.95 3.87
C ARG A 236 -22.70 23.33 3.20
N ARG A 237 -21.52 24.00 3.30
CA ARG A 237 -21.28 25.30 2.63
C ARG A 237 -21.35 25.23 1.12
N LEU A 238 -21.31 24.04 0.50
CA LEU A 238 -21.46 23.85 -0.94
C LEU A 238 -22.94 23.93 -1.39
N GLY A 239 -23.89 23.92 -0.46
CA GLY A 239 -25.33 24.03 -0.76
C GLY A 239 -25.95 22.78 -1.39
N LEU A 240 -25.28 21.63 -1.36
CA LEU A 240 -25.82 20.36 -1.86
C LEU A 240 -26.78 19.73 -0.85
N PRO A 241 -27.91 19.11 -1.29
CA PRO A 241 -28.75 18.29 -0.43
C PRO A 241 -27.92 17.22 0.28
N MET A 242 -28.01 17.13 1.60
CA MET A 242 -27.11 16.29 2.38
C MET A 242 -27.83 15.56 3.52
N VAL A 243 -27.43 14.30 3.73
CA VAL A 243 -27.86 13.45 4.86
C VAL A 243 -26.64 12.91 5.59
N GLY A 244 -26.69 12.86 6.93
CA GLY A 244 -25.64 12.30 7.76
C GLY A 244 -25.92 10.83 8.11
N ALA A 245 -24.98 9.94 7.81
CA ALA A 245 -25.01 8.55 8.24
C ALA A 245 -24.16 8.39 9.50
N LEU A 246 -24.77 8.20 10.66
CA LEU A 246 -24.08 7.93 11.93
C LEU A 246 -23.70 6.45 12.01
N ASN A 247 -22.55 6.10 11.46
CA ASN A 247 -22.08 4.73 11.37
C ASN A 247 -21.37 4.28 12.66
N LEU A 248 -21.18 2.96 12.82
CA LEU A 248 -20.64 2.32 14.04
C LEU A 248 -21.54 2.55 15.26
N TRP A 249 -22.84 2.62 15.02
CA TRP A 249 -23.83 2.87 16.06
C TRP A 249 -23.90 1.76 17.11
N ASP A 250 -23.58 0.54 16.74
CA ASP A 250 -23.49 -0.62 17.64
C ASP A 250 -22.36 -0.43 18.68
N GLU A 251 -21.16 -0.07 18.24
CA GLU A 251 -20.03 0.21 19.15
C GLU A 251 -20.34 1.37 20.11
N PHE A 252 -21.04 2.40 19.62
CA PHE A 252 -21.42 3.57 20.37
C PHE A 252 -22.48 3.23 21.44
N SER A 253 -23.54 2.52 21.08
CA SER A 253 -24.59 2.12 22.00
C SER A 253 -24.11 1.12 23.05
N GLU A 254 -23.28 0.14 22.66
CA GLU A 254 -22.67 -0.83 23.58
C GLU A 254 -21.71 -0.20 24.59
N SER A 255 -21.13 0.96 24.29
CA SER A 255 -20.29 1.70 25.23
C SER A 255 -21.08 2.37 26.35
N GLY A 256 -22.40 2.50 26.19
CA GLY A 256 -23.28 3.30 27.06
C GLY A 256 -23.14 4.81 26.80
N SER A 257 -22.64 5.20 25.63
CA SER A 257 -22.65 6.58 25.15
C SER A 257 -24.04 7.00 24.71
N THR A 258 -24.33 8.30 24.74
CA THR A 258 -25.65 8.85 24.40
C THR A 258 -25.52 10.00 23.42
N LEU A 259 -26.42 10.06 22.45
CA LEU A 259 -26.55 11.15 21.48
C LEU A 259 -28.03 11.41 21.21
N ASP A 260 -28.45 12.67 21.32
CA ASP A 260 -29.77 13.11 20.89
C ASP A 260 -29.74 13.45 19.40
N VAL A 261 -30.13 12.47 18.57
CA VAL A 261 -30.06 12.56 17.11
C VAL A 261 -31.02 13.62 16.56
N ASP A 262 -32.18 13.81 17.18
CA ASP A 262 -33.18 14.78 16.73
C ASP A 262 -32.69 16.21 16.95
N ARG A 263 -32.12 16.48 18.11
CA ARG A 263 -31.50 17.78 18.40
C ARG A 263 -30.28 18.03 17.51
N LEU A 264 -29.45 17.02 17.26
CA LEU A 264 -28.34 17.15 16.32
C LEU A 264 -28.84 17.51 14.93
N SER A 265 -29.92 16.85 14.46
CA SER A 265 -30.54 17.12 13.17
C SER A 265 -31.08 18.55 13.08
N ALA A 266 -31.69 19.03 14.15
CA ALA A 266 -32.19 20.40 14.25
C ALA A 266 -31.05 21.45 14.22
N HIS A 267 -29.98 21.25 15.01
CA HIS A 267 -28.82 22.15 15.05
C HIS A 267 -28.10 22.22 13.69
N MET A 268 -27.95 21.05 13.02
CA MET A 268 -27.26 20.96 11.75
C MET A 268 -28.17 21.26 10.53
N GLY A 269 -29.49 21.37 10.72
CA GLY A 269 -30.46 21.61 9.65
C GLY A 269 -30.43 20.53 8.55
N MET A 270 -30.11 19.27 8.91
CA MET A 270 -30.07 18.12 8.03
C MET A 270 -30.40 16.86 8.82
N ARG A 271 -30.94 15.84 8.14
CA ARG A 271 -31.32 14.59 8.77
C ARG A 271 -30.09 13.71 9.05
N PHE A 272 -30.00 13.16 10.25
CA PHE A 272 -29.03 12.14 10.61
C PHE A 272 -29.71 10.80 10.82
N VAL A 273 -29.09 9.73 10.32
CA VAL A 273 -29.62 8.35 10.38
C VAL A 273 -28.59 7.47 11.06
N PRO A 274 -28.93 6.84 12.22
CA PRO A 274 -28.08 5.82 12.84
C PRO A 274 -27.96 4.59 11.94
N CYS A 275 -26.71 4.11 11.73
CA CYS A 275 -26.42 3.00 10.83
C CYS A 275 -25.39 2.04 11.45
N VAL A 276 -25.56 0.75 11.11
CA VAL A 276 -24.52 -0.30 11.29
C VAL A 276 -24.27 -0.92 9.92
N ALA A 277 -23.37 -0.31 9.17
CA ALA A 277 -23.13 -0.68 7.77
C ALA A 277 -22.70 -2.15 7.58
N SER A 278 -21.96 -2.72 8.54
CA SER A 278 -21.51 -4.12 8.53
C SER A 278 -22.67 -5.13 8.65
N ARG A 279 -23.82 -4.71 9.23
CA ARG A 279 -25.03 -5.54 9.40
C ARG A 279 -26.17 -5.14 8.48
N GLY A 280 -26.02 -4.05 7.72
CA GLY A 280 -27.06 -3.51 6.85
C GLY A 280 -28.16 -2.74 7.59
N GLU A 281 -28.01 -2.51 8.90
CA GLU A 281 -29.01 -1.81 9.74
C GLU A 281 -28.99 -0.30 9.42
N GLY A 282 -30.18 0.32 9.31
CA GLY A 282 -30.36 1.75 9.03
C GLY A 282 -30.14 2.17 7.58
N LEU A 283 -29.63 1.31 6.70
CA LEU A 283 -29.29 1.68 5.31
C LEU A 283 -30.51 1.99 4.45
N LYS A 284 -31.63 1.29 4.65
CA LYS A 284 -32.87 1.58 3.94
C LYS A 284 -33.38 2.98 4.30
N ALA A 285 -33.44 3.30 5.57
CA ALA A 285 -33.82 4.63 6.06
C ALA A 285 -32.86 5.73 5.58
N LEU A 286 -31.56 5.42 5.43
CA LEU A 286 -30.59 6.35 4.88
C LEU A 286 -30.83 6.61 3.38
N ALA A 287 -31.14 5.58 2.61
CA ALA A 287 -31.45 5.68 1.19
C ALA A 287 -32.75 6.48 0.95
N GLU A 288 -33.80 6.22 1.73
CA GLU A 288 -35.04 7.00 1.71
C GLU A 288 -34.79 8.46 2.09
N ALA A 289 -33.99 8.70 3.13
CA ALA A 289 -33.67 10.06 3.60
C ALA A 289 -32.93 10.89 2.55
N VAL A 290 -32.00 10.29 1.78
CA VAL A 290 -31.27 11.04 0.74
C VAL A 290 -32.15 11.38 -0.47
N ILE A 291 -33.10 10.50 -0.83
CA ILE A 291 -34.08 10.78 -1.88
C ILE A 291 -35.01 11.92 -1.41
N GLU A 292 -35.49 11.87 -0.17
CA GLU A 292 -36.29 12.94 0.44
C GLU A 292 -35.55 14.29 0.46
N ALA A 293 -34.29 14.28 0.82
CA ALA A 293 -33.45 15.49 0.80
C ALA A 293 -33.26 16.04 -0.62
N TYR A 294 -33.12 15.18 -1.62
CA TYR A 294 -33.05 15.58 -3.02
C TYR A 294 -34.39 16.18 -3.51
N ASP A 295 -35.52 15.59 -3.17
CA ASP A 295 -36.86 16.07 -3.57
C ASP A 295 -37.17 17.44 -2.94
N ARG A 296 -36.73 17.68 -1.70
CA ARG A 296 -36.89 18.96 -0.98
C ARG A 296 -35.81 20.00 -1.27
N ARG A 297 -34.95 19.80 -2.28
CA ARG A 297 -33.81 20.70 -2.57
C ARG A 297 -34.21 22.15 -2.84
N GLU A 298 -35.41 22.35 -3.38
CA GLU A 298 -35.95 23.71 -3.68
C GLU A 298 -36.48 24.42 -2.42
N GLU A 299 -36.90 23.66 -1.40
CA GLU A 299 -37.39 24.17 -0.12
C GLU A 299 -36.32 24.41 0.92
N GLN A 300 -35.11 23.82 0.72
CA GLN A 300 -34.02 24.01 1.66
C GLN A 300 -33.40 25.40 1.44
N PRO A 301 -33.42 26.28 2.45
CA PRO A 301 -32.75 27.56 2.34
C PRO A 301 -31.26 27.31 2.16
N THR A 302 -30.70 27.81 1.06
CA THR A 302 -29.25 28.01 0.94
C THR A 302 -28.78 28.70 2.21
N PRO A 303 -27.77 28.20 2.94
CA PRO A 303 -27.29 28.91 4.11
C PRO A 303 -26.99 30.38 3.70
N PRO A 304 -27.50 31.36 4.42
CA PRO A 304 -27.32 32.76 4.03
C PRO A 304 -25.81 33.04 3.95
N PRO A 305 -25.34 33.77 2.94
CA PRO A 305 -23.91 34.11 2.79
C PRO A 305 -23.35 34.87 4.00
N ASN A 306 -24.20 35.36 4.89
CA ASN A 306 -23.90 36.06 6.15
C ASN A 306 -24.50 35.37 7.36
N ASP A 307 -24.42 34.04 7.46
CA ASP A 307 -24.70 33.34 8.73
C ASP A 307 -23.76 33.91 9.80
N PRO A 308 -24.28 34.53 10.89
CA PRO A 308 -23.44 35.05 12.00
C PRO A 308 -22.51 33.97 12.57
N HIS A 309 -22.83 32.69 12.41
CA HIS A 309 -21.97 31.55 12.74
C HIS A 309 -20.91 31.26 11.68
N SER A 310 -20.98 31.84 10.48
CA SER A 310 -19.96 31.69 9.42
C SER A 310 -18.60 32.29 9.83
N ALA A 311 -18.60 33.29 10.73
CA ALA A 311 -17.41 33.89 11.30
C ALA A 311 -16.89 33.17 12.56
N ALA A 312 -17.67 32.26 13.15
CA ALA A 312 -17.26 31.50 14.31
C ALA A 312 -16.24 30.41 13.95
N ASP A 313 -15.36 30.10 14.87
CA ASP A 313 -14.44 28.96 14.73
C ASP A 313 -15.28 27.66 14.56
N PRO A 314 -15.08 26.89 13.47
CA PRO A 314 -15.80 25.64 13.26
C PRO A 314 -15.71 24.66 14.44
N HIS A 315 -14.58 24.65 15.16
CA HIS A 315 -14.39 23.81 16.33
C HIS A 315 -15.25 24.27 17.51
N ALA A 316 -15.28 25.58 17.79
CA ALA A 316 -16.12 26.14 18.84
C ALA A 316 -17.63 25.91 18.57
N LEU A 317 -18.02 26.02 17.28
CA LEU A 317 -19.40 25.79 16.86
C LEU A 317 -19.81 24.31 17.06
N VAL A 318 -18.96 23.36 16.64
CA VAL A 318 -19.21 21.93 16.82
C VAL A 318 -19.28 21.58 18.32
N HIS A 319 -18.35 22.10 19.11
CA HIS A 319 -18.35 21.90 20.56
C HIS A 319 -19.64 22.42 21.18
N HIS A 320 -20.11 23.62 20.79
CA HIS A 320 -21.37 24.18 21.25
C HIS A 320 -22.57 23.29 20.89
N TYR A 321 -22.63 22.77 19.65
CA TYR A 321 -23.71 21.88 19.21
C TYR A 321 -23.74 20.56 19.94
N LEU A 322 -22.59 20.03 20.38
CA LEU A 322 -22.47 18.72 21.03
C LEU A 322 -22.51 18.77 22.56
N ALA A 323 -22.31 19.93 23.20
CA ALA A 323 -22.06 20.06 24.63
C ALA A 323 -23.13 19.39 25.52
N ASP A 324 -24.41 19.53 25.16
CA ASP A 324 -25.53 19.00 25.95
C ASP A 324 -26.14 17.70 25.38
N ILE A 325 -25.85 17.36 24.13
CA ILE A 325 -26.51 16.25 23.40
C ILE A 325 -25.64 15.03 23.22
N TYR A 326 -24.31 15.17 23.37
CA TYR A 326 -23.36 14.10 23.09
C TYR A 326 -22.53 13.79 24.35
N ARG A 327 -22.61 12.55 24.80
CA ARG A 327 -21.81 12.05 25.93
C ARG A 327 -21.12 10.76 25.53
N LEU A 328 -19.80 10.82 25.36
CA LEU A 328 -18.96 9.69 25.01
C LEU A 328 -18.45 8.98 26.28
N ARG A 329 -18.58 7.64 26.30
CA ARG A 329 -17.92 6.78 27.28
C ARG A 329 -16.88 5.93 26.59
N GLU A 330 -15.75 5.68 27.26
CA GLU A 330 -14.73 4.79 26.71
C GLU A 330 -15.30 3.43 26.38
N SER A 331 -15.23 3.03 25.10
CA SER A 331 -15.69 1.73 24.65
C SER A 331 -14.82 0.61 25.23
N LYS A 332 -15.38 -0.59 25.34
CA LYS A 332 -14.64 -1.80 25.71
C LYS A 332 -13.46 -2.05 24.78
N ALA A 333 -13.62 -1.76 23.48
CA ALA A 333 -12.59 -1.89 22.46
C ALA A 333 -11.37 -0.97 22.71
N VAL A 334 -11.60 0.28 23.15
CA VAL A 334 -10.51 1.22 23.51
C VAL A 334 -9.77 0.73 24.75
N ARG A 335 -10.47 0.24 25.77
CA ARG A 335 -9.84 -0.33 26.99
C ARG A 335 -9.03 -1.59 26.66
N PHE A 336 -9.58 -2.50 25.85
CA PHE A 336 -8.89 -3.68 25.36
C PHE A 336 -7.63 -3.29 24.58
N THR A 337 -7.76 -2.33 23.66
CA THR A 337 -6.63 -1.79 22.89
C THR A 337 -5.53 -1.26 23.81
N THR A 338 -5.88 -0.53 24.88
CA THR A 338 -4.90 -0.01 25.86
C THR A 338 -4.15 -1.12 26.56
N TRP A 339 -4.86 -2.17 26.93
CA TRP A 339 -4.27 -3.34 27.59
C TRP A 339 -3.32 -4.09 26.63
N VAL A 340 -3.76 -4.36 25.40
CA VAL A 340 -2.95 -5.05 24.38
C VAL A 340 -1.73 -4.22 24.00
N ASP A 341 -1.88 -2.91 23.76
CA ASP A 341 -0.78 -2.01 23.39
C ASP A 341 0.32 -1.92 24.47
N ARG A 342 -0.03 -2.15 25.74
CA ARG A 342 0.97 -2.22 26.82
C ARG A 342 1.98 -3.34 26.58
N PHE A 343 1.56 -4.45 25.98
CA PHE A 343 2.42 -5.59 25.64
C PHE A 343 3.02 -5.45 24.23
N LEU A 344 2.20 -5.03 23.26
CA LEU A 344 2.58 -5.04 21.84
C LEU A 344 3.32 -3.78 21.37
N VAL A 345 3.31 -2.69 22.15
CA VAL A 345 3.93 -1.43 21.73
C VAL A 345 4.84 -0.83 22.78
N LYS A 346 4.45 -0.84 24.06
CA LYS A 346 5.20 -0.15 25.14
C LYS A 346 6.44 -0.92 25.62
N ASN A 347 6.41 -2.26 25.58
CA ASN A 347 7.45 -3.12 26.15
C ASN A 347 8.51 -3.46 25.06
N PRO A 348 9.82 -3.52 25.36
CA PRO A 348 10.82 -4.05 24.42
C PRO A 348 10.52 -5.46 23.89
N LEU A 349 9.75 -6.27 24.64
CA LEU A 349 9.25 -7.57 24.20
C LEU A 349 8.37 -7.50 22.93
N SER A 350 7.82 -6.32 22.59
CA SER A 350 7.02 -6.09 21.38
C SER A 350 7.76 -6.45 20.08
N TYR A 351 9.08 -6.26 20.03
CA TYR A 351 9.88 -6.73 18.89
C TYR A 351 9.87 -8.25 18.77
N GLY A 352 9.96 -8.97 19.90
CA GLY A 352 9.90 -10.43 19.92
C GLY A 352 8.53 -10.96 19.48
N VAL A 353 7.45 -10.35 19.96
CA VAL A 353 6.07 -10.70 19.54
C VAL A 353 5.89 -10.42 18.06
N PHE A 354 6.39 -9.29 17.56
CA PHE A 354 6.35 -8.97 16.15
C PHE A 354 7.04 -10.06 15.31
N PHE A 355 8.28 -10.44 15.65
CA PHE A 355 9.00 -11.48 14.91
C PHE A 355 8.27 -12.82 14.97
N LEU A 356 7.65 -13.16 16.11
CA LEU A 356 6.85 -14.37 16.24
C LEU A 356 5.62 -14.36 15.30
N VAL A 357 4.89 -13.26 15.26
CA VAL A 357 3.71 -13.10 14.37
C VAL A 357 4.13 -13.24 12.91
N ILE A 358 5.21 -12.58 12.51
CA ILE A 358 5.70 -12.65 11.14
C ILE A 358 6.23 -14.05 10.80
N LEU A 359 6.95 -14.69 11.70
CA LEU A 359 7.39 -16.08 11.53
C LEU A 359 6.18 -17.02 11.32
N LEU A 360 5.12 -16.84 12.09
CA LEU A 360 3.90 -17.62 11.96
C LEU A 360 3.21 -17.37 10.60
N VAL A 361 3.13 -16.11 10.16
CA VAL A 361 2.57 -15.77 8.84
C VAL A 361 3.37 -16.41 7.71
N PHE A 362 4.70 -16.31 7.74
CA PHE A 362 5.54 -16.95 6.72
C PHE A 362 5.47 -18.48 6.80
N TRP A 363 5.56 -19.04 8.00
CA TRP A 363 5.43 -20.49 8.19
C TRP A 363 4.10 -21.00 7.61
N ALA A 364 2.98 -20.36 7.95
CA ALA A 364 1.68 -20.73 7.42
C ALA A 364 1.62 -20.56 5.89
N THR A 365 2.14 -19.45 5.36
CA THR A 365 2.14 -19.18 3.91
C THR A 365 2.94 -20.24 3.14
N PHE A 366 4.12 -20.61 3.62
CA PHE A 366 4.96 -21.60 2.92
C PHE A 366 4.50 -23.03 3.15
N THR A 367 4.11 -23.38 4.38
CA THR A 367 3.69 -24.77 4.69
C THR A 367 2.29 -25.08 4.14
N ILE A 368 1.29 -24.23 4.43
CA ILE A 368 -0.08 -24.45 3.95
C ILE A 368 -0.16 -24.24 2.45
N GLY A 369 0.55 -23.21 1.93
CA GLY A 369 0.56 -22.87 0.50
C GLY A 369 1.15 -23.93 -0.39
N GLN A 370 2.03 -24.78 0.14
CA GLN A 370 2.67 -25.86 -0.63
C GLN A 370 1.68 -26.91 -1.12
N TYR A 371 0.66 -27.25 -0.33
CA TYR A 371 -0.34 -28.25 -0.72
C TYR A 371 -1.11 -27.85 -2.01
N PRO A 372 -1.82 -26.70 -2.05
CA PRO A 372 -2.51 -26.32 -3.26
C PRO A 372 -1.55 -25.98 -4.42
N MET A 373 -0.32 -25.52 -4.13
CA MET A 373 0.71 -25.30 -5.14
C MET A 373 1.08 -26.62 -5.84
N ASN A 374 1.28 -27.71 -5.09
CA ASN A 374 1.59 -29.02 -5.64
C ASN A 374 0.42 -29.57 -6.49
N TRP A 375 -0.83 -29.36 -6.11
CA TRP A 375 -1.99 -29.74 -6.91
C TRP A 375 -2.05 -28.95 -8.22
N MET A 376 -1.77 -27.65 -8.19
CA MET A 376 -1.71 -26.81 -9.39
C MET A 376 -0.56 -27.24 -10.30
N GLN A 377 0.61 -27.55 -9.73
CA GLN A 377 1.76 -28.07 -10.48
C GLN A 377 1.41 -29.37 -11.19
N ALA A 378 0.81 -30.33 -10.48
CA ALA A 378 0.36 -31.60 -11.05
C ALA A 378 -0.64 -31.38 -12.20
N GLY A 379 -1.56 -30.41 -12.05
CA GLY A 379 -2.49 -30.05 -13.11
C GLY A 379 -1.83 -29.45 -14.33
N VAL A 380 -0.84 -28.56 -14.15
CA VAL A 380 -0.06 -27.97 -15.26
C VAL A 380 0.76 -29.05 -15.96
N THR A 381 1.43 -29.94 -15.22
CA THR A 381 2.19 -31.06 -15.78
C THR A 381 1.28 -32.00 -16.58
N TRP A 382 0.14 -32.40 -16.02
CA TRP A 382 -0.85 -33.23 -16.72
C TRP A 382 -1.33 -32.57 -18.03
N LEU A 383 -1.58 -31.26 -18.01
CA LEU A 383 -2.01 -30.50 -19.21
C LEU A 383 -0.89 -30.49 -20.26
N THR A 384 0.35 -30.27 -19.85
CA THR A 384 1.52 -30.25 -20.73
C THR A 384 1.73 -31.62 -21.38
N GLU A 385 1.69 -32.71 -20.59
CA GLU A 385 1.82 -34.10 -21.11
C GLU A 385 0.66 -34.48 -22.05
N THR A 386 -0.58 -34.05 -21.70
CA THR A 386 -1.72 -34.32 -22.58
C THR A 386 -1.57 -33.62 -23.91
N LEU A 387 -1.15 -32.35 -23.92
CA LEU A 387 -0.89 -31.59 -25.15
C LEU A 387 0.20 -32.21 -26.00
N THR A 388 1.31 -32.64 -25.40
CA THR A 388 2.43 -33.27 -26.11
C THR A 388 2.11 -34.69 -26.62
N ASN A 389 1.15 -35.40 -25.98
CA ASN A 389 0.72 -36.73 -26.43
C ASN A 389 -0.37 -36.69 -27.50
N VAL A 390 -1.27 -35.70 -27.47
CA VAL A 390 -2.37 -35.56 -28.43
C VAL A 390 -1.93 -34.88 -29.74
N LEU A 391 -0.99 -33.92 -29.65
CA LEU A 391 -0.51 -33.16 -30.78
C LEU A 391 0.73 -33.83 -31.45
N PRO A 392 0.96 -33.63 -32.76
CA PRO A 392 2.12 -34.17 -33.43
C PRO A 392 3.44 -33.69 -32.82
N LYS A 393 4.23 -34.61 -32.25
CA LYS A 393 5.47 -34.33 -31.49
C LYS A 393 6.57 -33.58 -32.26
N ASP A 394 6.42 -33.42 -33.58
CA ASP A 394 7.46 -32.89 -34.47
C ASP A 394 7.25 -31.43 -34.89
N ARG A 395 6.31 -30.73 -34.28
CA ARG A 395 5.95 -29.37 -34.71
C ARG A 395 6.35 -28.34 -33.68
N TRP A 396 7.06 -27.29 -34.09
CA TRP A 396 7.53 -26.20 -33.25
C TRP A 396 6.40 -25.50 -32.47
N TYR A 397 5.18 -25.43 -33.03
CA TYR A 397 4.04 -24.80 -32.37
C TYR A 397 3.51 -25.62 -31.19
N VAL A 398 3.78 -26.93 -31.14
CA VAL A 398 3.42 -27.79 -30.01
C VAL A 398 4.32 -27.46 -28.81
N ASP A 399 5.64 -27.33 -29.09
CA ASP A 399 6.61 -26.92 -28.06
C ASP A 399 6.33 -25.50 -27.56
N LEU A 400 5.93 -24.59 -28.48
CA LEU A 400 5.51 -23.24 -28.08
C LEU A 400 4.30 -23.27 -27.15
N LEU A 401 3.28 -24.08 -27.48
CA LEU A 401 2.07 -24.19 -26.66
C LEU A 401 2.36 -24.85 -25.30
N ALA A 402 3.11 -25.98 -25.34
CA ALA A 402 3.38 -26.75 -24.12
C ALA A 402 4.37 -26.03 -23.19
N SER A 403 5.55 -25.66 -23.69
CA SER A 403 6.61 -25.06 -22.88
C SER A 403 6.52 -23.54 -22.78
N GLY A 404 6.20 -22.84 -23.89
CA GLY A 404 6.13 -21.38 -23.93
C GLY A 404 4.87 -20.83 -23.26
N VAL A 405 3.69 -21.33 -23.64
CA VAL A 405 2.41 -20.79 -23.16
C VAL A 405 1.97 -21.48 -21.86
N VAL A 406 1.81 -22.81 -21.88
CA VAL A 406 1.34 -23.57 -20.71
C VAL A 406 2.38 -23.54 -19.61
N GLY A 407 3.67 -23.71 -19.91
CA GLY A 407 4.76 -23.56 -18.94
C GLY A 407 4.81 -22.15 -18.34
N GLY A 408 4.73 -21.11 -19.17
CA GLY A 408 4.78 -19.71 -18.73
C GLY A 408 3.58 -19.27 -17.92
N VAL A 409 2.37 -19.59 -18.36
CA VAL A 409 1.13 -19.30 -17.59
C VAL A 409 1.04 -20.20 -16.36
N GLY A 410 1.48 -21.45 -16.50
CA GLY A 410 1.52 -22.43 -15.43
C GLY A 410 2.29 -21.94 -14.22
N THR A 411 3.47 -21.35 -14.40
CA THR A 411 4.27 -20.79 -13.31
C THR A 411 3.49 -19.73 -12.52
N VAL A 412 2.75 -18.83 -13.19
CA VAL A 412 1.93 -17.81 -12.53
C VAL A 412 0.80 -18.43 -11.69
N ILE A 413 0.14 -19.44 -12.29
CA ILE A 413 -1.02 -20.10 -11.67
C ILE A 413 -0.59 -20.96 -10.49
N VAL A 414 0.53 -21.65 -10.59
CA VAL A 414 1.10 -22.49 -9.52
C VAL A 414 1.41 -21.67 -8.26
N PHE A 415 1.92 -20.45 -8.40
CA PHE A 415 2.24 -19.59 -7.26
C PHE A 415 1.05 -18.78 -6.71
N LEU A 416 -0.08 -18.76 -7.44
CA LEU A 416 -1.27 -18.00 -7.04
C LEU A 416 -1.80 -18.36 -5.65
N PRO A 417 -1.95 -19.65 -5.27
CA PRO A 417 -2.45 -20.02 -3.95
C PRO A 417 -1.56 -19.48 -2.82
N GLN A 418 -0.24 -19.57 -2.96
CA GLN A 418 0.71 -19.06 -1.98
C GLN A 418 0.58 -17.54 -1.81
N ILE A 419 0.40 -16.81 -2.90
CA ILE A 419 0.18 -15.36 -2.90
C ILE A 419 -1.16 -15.02 -2.24
N LEU A 420 -2.23 -15.78 -2.50
CA LEU A 420 -3.53 -15.59 -1.88
C LEU A 420 -3.47 -15.82 -0.36
N ILE A 421 -2.78 -16.85 0.10
CA ILE A 421 -2.59 -17.13 1.53
C ILE A 421 -1.79 -16.00 2.19
N LEU A 422 -0.75 -15.50 1.54
CA LEU A 422 -0.01 -14.34 2.04
C LEU A 422 -0.90 -13.10 2.15
N TYR A 423 -1.70 -12.78 1.12
CA TYR A 423 -2.65 -11.68 1.17
C TYR A 423 -3.73 -11.86 2.23
N PHE A 424 -4.17 -13.08 2.46
CA PHE A 424 -5.15 -13.41 3.49
C PHE A 424 -4.62 -13.02 4.89
N PHE A 425 -3.41 -13.45 5.24
CA PHE A 425 -2.79 -13.07 6.52
C PHE A 425 -2.48 -11.59 6.62
N ILE A 426 -2.03 -10.98 5.53
CA ILE A 426 -1.80 -9.54 5.46
C ILE A 426 -3.10 -8.76 5.71
N SER A 427 -4.21 -9.17 5.11
CA SER A 427 -5.51 -8.53 5.32
C SER A 427 -5.99 -8.67 6.77
N ILE A 428 -5.76 -9.82 7.40
CA ILE A 428 -6.03 -10.00 8.85
C ILE A 428 -5.23 -9.00 9.68
N LEU A 429 -3.93 -8.85 9.42
CA LEU A 429 -3.06 -7.94 10.17
C LEU A 429 -3.43 -6.47 9.91
N GLU A 430 -3.88 -6.14 8.70
CA GLU A 430 -4.35 -4.82 8.30
C GLU A 430 -5.67 -4.48 9.01
N ASP A 431 -6.70 -5.31 8.86
CA ASP A 431 -8.04 -5.10 9.41
C ASP A 431 -8.03 -5.10 10.95
N SER A 432 -7.14 -5.90 11.58
CA SER A 432 -6.97 -5.89 13.03
C SER A 432 -6.36 -4.60 13.59
N GLY A 433 -5.74 -3.76 12.75
CA GLY A 433 -5.01 -2.57 13.16
C GLY A 433 -3.58 -2.84 13.68
N TYR A 434 -3.08 -4.07 13.58
CA TYR A 434 -1.73 -4.44 14.01
C TYR A 434 -0.64 -3.78 13.17
N LEU A 435 -0.86 -3.62 11.85
CA LEU A 435 0.12 -2.99 10.94
C LEU A 435 0.45 -1.55 11.32
N ALA A 436 -0.53 -0.78 11.82
CA ALA A 436 -0.28 0.57 12.30
C ALA A 436 0.75 0.59 13.46
N ARG A 437 0.66 -0.39 14.38
CA ARG A 437 1.61 -0.53 15.51
C ARG A 437 3.01 -0.92 15.07
N THR A 438 3.11 -1.80 14.07
CA THR A 438 4.43 -2.16 13.52
C THR A 438 5.12 -0.97 12.86
N ALA A 439 4.38 -0.12 12.15
CA ALA A 439 4.92 1.11 11.59
C ALA A 439 5.48 2.05 12.67
N LEU A 440 4.83 2.13 13.85
CA LEU A 440 5.31 2.90 15.00
C LEU A 440 6.61 2.33 15.59
N LEU A 441 6.67 1.01 15.75
CA LEU A 441 7.83 0.34 16.37
C LEU A 441 9.10 0.53 15.54
N PHE A 442 8.98 0.47 14.20
CA PHE A 442 10.13 0.53 13.29
C PHE A 442 10.41 1.93 12.72
N ASP A 443 9.56 2.93 12.98
CA ASP A 443 9.79 4.31 12.51
C ASP A 443 11.14 4.89 12.93
N PRO A 444 11.62 4.73 14.18
CA PRO A 444 12.90 5.28 14.60
C PRO A 444 14.10 4.72 13.84
N LEU A 445 14.02 3.42 13.46
CA LEU A 445 15.07 2.75 12.69
C LEU A 445 15.06 3.21 11.23
N LEU A 446 13.88 3.19 10.59
CA LEU A 446 13.72 3.54 9.17
C LEU A 446 14.00 5.02 8.90
N ARG A 447 13.67 5.88 9.84
CA ARG A 447 13.96 7.32 9.74
C ARG A 447 15.45 7.61 9.64
N ARG A 448 16.31 6.86 10.34
CA ARG A 448 17.77 7.05 10.26
C ARG A 448 18.32 6.85 8.86
N VAL A 449 17.69 5.99 8.08
CA VAL A 449 18.03 5.72 6.67
C VAL A 449 17.18 6.50 5.67
N GLY A 450 16.34 7.42 6.15
CA GLY A 450 15.54 8.28 5.28
C GLY A 450 14.20 7.69 4.80
N LEU A 451 13.79 6.54 5.30
CA LEU A 451 12.49 5.94 5.04
C LEU A 451 11.43 6.37 6.07
N HIS A 452 10.17 6.27 5.71
CA HIS A 452 9.03 6.48 6.59
C HIS A 452 8.67 5.19 7.33
N GLY A 453 8.14 5.25 8.56
CA GLY A 453 7.73 4.06 9.31
C GLY A 453 6.76 3.15 8.54
N LYS A 454 5.85 3.71 7.75
CA LYS A 454 4.94 2.95 6.87
C LYS A 454 5.67 2.15 5.77
N SER A 455 6.94 2.44 5.46
CA SER A 455 7.75 1.67 4.50
C SER A 455 8.12 0.28 5.03
N PHE A 456 8.05 0.08 6.35
CA PHE A 456 8.40 -1.18 6.97
C PHE A 456 7.56 -2.34 6.45
N PHE A 457 6.24 -2.13 6.33
CA PHE A 457 5.33 -3.17 5.89
C PHE A 457 5.57 -3.61 4.42
N PRO A 458 5.67 -2.71 3.42
CA PRO A 458 6.12 -3.09 2.08
C PRO A 458 7.44 -3.85 2.07
N MET A 459 8.45 -3.40 2.84
CA MET A 459 9.75 -4.08 2.90
C MET A 459 9.63 -5.51 3.46
N LEU A 460 8.82 -5.70 4.49
CA LEU A 460 8.53 -7.02 5.05
C LEU A 460 7.84 -7.94 4.04
N THR A 461 6.82 -7.42 3.35
CA THR A 461 6.09 -8.17 2.31
C THR A 461 7.02 -8.59 1.16
N GLY A 462 8.09 -7.82 0.91
CA GLY A 462 9.13 -8.10 -0.08
C GLY A 462 9.85 -9.43 0.10
N PHE A 463 9.92 -9.96 1.31
CA PHE A 463 10.46 -11.32 1.56
C PHE A 463 9.59 -12.42 0.97
N GLY A 464 8.29 -12.21 0.85
CA GLY A 464 7.42 -13.14 0.14
C GLY A 464 7.49 -12.90 -1.37
N CYS A 465 7.06 -11.71 -1.82
CA CYS A 465 7.05 -11.33 -3.23
C CYS A 465 7.14 -9.81 -3.38
N ASN A 466 8.02 -9.34 -4.26
CA ASN A 466 8.23 -7.91 -4.50
C ASN A 466 7.03 -7.23 -5.19
N VAL A 467 6.22 -7.95 -5.96
CA VAL A 467 5.05 -7.37 -6.66
C VAL A 467 4.00 -6.85 -5.67
N PRO A 468 3.45 -7.67 -4.73
CA PRO A 468 2.56 -7.16 -3.70
C PRO A 468 3.22 -6.12 -2.80
N ALA A 469 4.52 -6.23 -2.54
CA ALA A 469 5.28 -5.26 -1.76
C ALA A 469 5.27 -3.87 -2.42
N ILE A 470 5.50 -3.78 -3.73
CA ILE A 470 5.39 -2.54 -4.50
C ILE A 470 3.96 -1.98 -4.46
N MET A 471 2.95 -2.84 -4.63
CA MET A 471 1.55 -2.41 -4.54
C MET A 471 1.19 -1.88 -3.15
N ALA A 472 1.75 -2.45 -2.08
CA ALA A 472 1.55 -2.00 -0.70
C ALA A 472 2.14 -0.60 -0.43
N THR A 473 3.08 -0.11 -1.25
CA THR A 473 3.63 1.25 -1.09
C THR A 473 2.60 2.36 -1.28
N ARG A 474 1.39 2.06 -1.77
CA ARG A 474 0.27 3.00 -1.86
C ARG A 474 -0.11 3.60 -0.51
N THR A 475 0.09 2.86 0.58
CA THR A 475 -0.17 3.34 1.95
C THR A 475 0.76 4.46 2.40
N ILE A 476 1.83 4.75 1.63
CA ILE A 476 2.79 5.81 1.92
C ILE A 476 2.32 7.09 1.21
N GLU A 477 1.86 8.07 1.97
CA GLU A 477 1.29 9.33 1.47
C GLU A 477 2.34 10.19 0.74
N ASN A 478 3.54 10.31 1.31
CA ASN A 478 4.61 11.10 0.72
C ASN A 478 5.19 10.43 -0.53
N ARG A 479 5.03 11.07 -1.70
CA ARG A 479 5.46 10.55 -3.00
C ARG A 479 6.96 10.23 -3.05
N LYS A 480 7.82 11.05 -2.42
CA LYS A 480 9.28 10.83 -2.40
C LYS A 480 9.65 9.62 -1.58
N SER A 481 9.07 9.48 -0.37
CA SER A 481 9.26 8.30 0.47
C SER A 481 8.72 7.03 -0.18
N ARG A 482 7.59 7.13 -0.91
CA ARG A 482 7.03 6.03 -1.70
C ARG A 482 7.97 5.59 -2.81
N LEU A 483 8.51 6.51 -3.60
CA LEU A 483 9.46 6.22 -4.66
C LEU A 483 10.77 5.62 -4.12
N LEU A 484 11.29 6.17 -3.02
CA LEU A 484 12.48 5.65 -2.36
C LEU A 484 12.26 4.20 -1.92
N THR A 485 11.12 3.91 -1.29
CA THR A 485 10.74 2.55 -0.90
C THR A 485 10.64 1.63 -2.11
N MET A 486 9.99 2.04 -3.22
CA MET A 486 9.86 1.23 -4.43
C MET A 486 11.23 0.87 -5.05
N ILE A 487 12.20 1.79 -5.05
CA ILE A 487 13.54 1.56 -5.62
C ILE A 487 14.37 0.63 -4.74
N THR A 488 14.18 0.66 -3.41
CA THR A 488 14.94 -0.16 -2.47
C THR A 488 14.33 -1.53 -2.20
N LEU A 489 13.03 -1.71 -2.44
CA LEU A 489 12.32 -2.98 -2.27
C LEU A 489 12.94 -4.18 -3.02
N PRO A 490 13.45 -4.04 -4.26
CA PRO A 490 14.04 -5.17 -4.99
C PRO A 490 15.26 -5.83 -4.31
N PHE A 491 15.88 -5.18 -3.33
CA PHE A 491 16.97 -5.77 -2.54
C PHE A 491 16.47 -6.77 -1.49
N MET A 492 15.16 -6.74 -1.15
CA MET A 492 14.56 -7.76 -0.29
C MET A 492 14.51 -9.09 -1.03
N SER A 493 15.03 -10.15 -0.37
CA SER A 493 15.09 -11.48 -0.97
C SER A 493 13.71 -12.13 -0.99
N CYS A 494 13.10 -12.26 -2.16
CA CYS A 494 11.82 -12.97 -2.32
C CYS A 494 11.99 -14.49 -2.31
N SER A 495 10.89 -15.23 -2.13
CA SER A 495 10.87 -16.69 -2.09
C SER A 495 11.46 -17.36 -3.34
N ALA A 496 11.24 -16.79 -4.52
CA ALA A 496 11.76 -17.30 -5.79
C ALA A 496 13.31 -17.30 -5.88
N ARG A 497 13.98 -16.40 -5.14
CA ARG A 497 15.45 -16.39 -5.07
C ARG A 497 15.99 -17.48 -4.14
N LEU A 498 15.19 -17.93 -3.19
CA LEU A 498 15.60 -18.98 -2.25
C LEU A 498 15.96 -20.26 -2.97
N THR A 499 15.25 -20.64 -4.05
CA THR A 499 15.55 -21.83 -4.86
C THR A 499 16.99 -21.79 -5.40
N VAL A 500 17.41 -20.63 -5.96
CA VAL A 500 18.78 -20.44 -6.45
C VAL A 500 19.80 -20.57 -5.31
N TYR A 501 19.54 -19.93 -4.17
CA TYR A 501 20.48 -20.01 -3.04
C TYR A 501 20.59 -21.42 -2.50
N THR A 502 19.50 -22.16 -2.40
CA THR A 502 19.49 -23.53 -1.90
C THR A 502 20.34 -24.44 -2.77
N VAL A 503 20.18 -24.39 -4.10
CA VAL A 503 20.95 -25.21 -5.04
C VAL A 503 22.45 -24.91 -4.92
N PHE A 504 22.84 -23.63 -5.01
CA PHE A 504 24.26 -23.27 -4.94
C PHE A 504 24.87 -23.51 -3.53
N THR A 505 24.11 -23.27 -2.47
CA THR A 505 24.57 -23.49 -1.10
C THR A 505 24.77 -24.97 -0.81
N MET A 506 23.83 -25.82 -1.24
CA MET A 506 23.96 -27.28 -1.11
C MET A 506 25.10 -27.83 -1.99
N ALA A 507 25.36 -27.20 -3.15
CA ALA A 507 26.47 -27.58 -4.01
C ALA A 507 27.83 -27.27 -3.36
N PHE A 508 28.05 -26.09 -2.81
CA PHE A 508 29.37 -25.62 -2.40
C PHE A 508 29.58 -25.54 -0.88
N PHE A 509 28.51 -25.33 -0.11
CA PHE A 509 28.57 -25.07 1.35
C PHE A 509 27.61 -25.94 2.16
N PRO A 510 27.56 -27.28 1.96
CA PRO A 510 26.54 -28.13 2.61
C PRO A 510 26.59 -28.10 4.14
N HIS A 511 27.79 -28.00 4.73
CA HIS A 511 27.98 -27.96 6.19
C HIS A 511 27.67 -26.58 6.80
N GLN A 512 27.65 -25.52 5.98
CA GLN A 512 27.44 -24.13 6.42
C GLN A 512 26.20 -23.51 5.79
N ALA A 513 25.32 -24.35 5.21
CA ALA A 513 24.16 -23.91 4.43
C ALA A 513 23.30 -22.86 5.16
N THR A 514 22.99 -23.11 6.44
CA THR A 514 22.19 -22.21 7.25
C THR A 514 22.82 -20.83 7.42
N TRP A 515 24.14 -20.78 7.65
CA TRP A 515 24.86 -19.52 7.84
C TRP A 515 25.00 -18.73 6.54
N VAL A 516 25.23 -19.41 5.42
CA VAL A 516 25.30 -18.78 4.10
C VAL A 516 23.95 -18.19 3.72
N LEU A 517 22.87 -18.94 3.86
CA LEU A 517 21.52 -18.46 3.61
C LEU A 517 21.17 -17.27 4.52
N PHE A 518 21.45 -17.37 5.81
CA PHE A 518 21.21 -16.29 6.76
C PHE A 518 21.98 -15.03 6.40
N SER A 519 23.27 -15.16 6.02
CA SER A 519 24.10 -14.01 5.63
C SER A 519 23.60 -13.35 4.35
N LEU A 520 23.08 -14.10 3.36
CA LEU A 520 22.45 -13.56 2.16
C LEU A 520 21.20 -12.75 2.49
N TYR A 521 20.31 -13.27 3.36
CA TYR A 521 19.12 -12.51 3.78
C TYR A 521 19.49 -11.23 4.53
N CYS A 522 20.42 -11.32 5.49
CA CYS A 522 20.93 -10.14 6.19
C CYS A 522 21.60 -9.16 5.24
N GLY A 523 22.38 -9.65 4.28
CA GLY A 523 23.02 -8.84 3.23
C GLY A 523 22.02 -8.06 2.41
N GLY A 524 20.92 -8.69 2.01
CA GLY A 524 19.83 -8.03 1.29
C GLY A 524 19.19 -6.89 2.09
N ILE A 525 18.92 -7.11 3.40
CA ILE A 525 18.38 -6.09 4.30
C ILE A 525 19.37 -4.91 4.41
N VAL A 526 20.65 -5.21 4.68
CA VAL A 526 21.70 -4.20 4.82
C VAL A 526 21.83 -3.38 3.54
N MET A 527 21.82 -4.01 2.37
CA MET A 527 21.89 -3.32 1.08
C MET A 527 20.65 -2.47 0.79
N ALA A 528 19.45 -2.92 1.19
CA ALA A 528 18.24 -2.13 1.08
C ALA A 528 18.31 -0.87 1.95
N LEU A 529 18.75 -1.00 3.22
CA LEU A 529 18.88 0.13 4.15
C LEU A 529 20.00 1.09 3.71
N LEU A 530 21.14 0.56 3.26
CA LEU A 530 22.26 1.35 2.75
C LEU A 530 21.85 2.14 1.49
N SER A 531 21.15 1.47 0.56
CA SER A 531 20.61 2.11 -0.65
C SER A 531 19.59 3.17 -0.32
N ALA A 532 18.72 2.92 0.66
CA ALA A 532 17.75 3.91 1.14
C ALA A 532 18.45 5.12 1.73
N TRP A 533 19.47 4.91 2.57
CA TRP A 533 20.27 5.98 3.16
C TRP A 533 20.97 6.82 2.07
N LEU A 534 21.64 6.16 1.12
CA LEU A 534 22.35 6.82 0.02
C LEU A 534 21.39 7.65 -0.85
N LEU A 535 20.31 7.03 -1.33
CA LEU A 535 19.33 7.69 -2.20
C LEU A 535 18.56 8.80 -1.47
N SER A 536 18.31 8.66 -0.17
CA SER A 536 17.64 9.68 0.61
C SER A 536 18.44 10.98 0.66
N HIS A 537 19.76 10.90 0.64
CA HIS A 537 20.63 12.06 0.64
C HIS A 537 20.50 12.90 -0.65
N PHE A 538 20.27 12.23 -1.78
CA PHE A 538 20.07 12.91 -3.07
C PHE A 538 18.63 13.41 -3.27
N ILE A 539 17.61 12.65 -2.80
CA ILE A 539 16.20 12.94 -3.07
C ILE A 539 15.61 13.93 -2.05
N ARG A 540 16.13 13.99 -0.83
CA ARG A 540 15.51 14.62 0.34
C ARG A 540 15.89 16.05 0.62
N ARG A 541 16.56 16.75 -0.28
CA ARG A 541 17.15 18.07 0.02
C ARG A 541 16.22 19.16 0.57
N HIS A 542 14.87 18.99 0.60
CA HIS A 542 13.94 20.04 1.08
C HIS A 542 12.54 19.58 1.59
N ASP A 543 12.35 18.31 2.02
CA ASP A 543 11.03 17.90 2.56
C ASP A 543 11.14 17.36 3.99
N GLU A 544 10.64 18.11 4.95
CA GLU A 544 10.33 17.61 6.28
C GLU A 544 9.08 16.72 6.20
N SER A 545 9.28 15.41 6.10
CA SER A 545 8.17 14.47 6.20
C SER A 545 7.72 14.36 7.67
N HIS A 546 6.68 15.07 8.00
CA HIS A 546 6.05 14.98 9.31
C HIS A 546 5.39 13.60 9.48
N PHE A 547 5.64 12.96 10.61
CA PHE A 547 5.01 11.70 10.96
C PHE A 547 3.89 11.96 11.95
N VAL A 548 2.71 12.08 11.43
CA VAL A 548 1.50 12.18 12.25
C VAL A 548 0.58 11.05 11.82
N MET A 549 0.30 10.10 12.72
CA MET A 549 -0.46 8.90 12.40
C MET A 549 -1.53 8.61 13.45
N GLU A 550 -2.74 8.40 12.97
CA GLU A 550 -3.82 7.86 13.80
C GLU A 550 -3.62 6.37 14.05
N ILE A 551 -3.90 5.95 15.27
CA ILE A 551 -3.83 4.56 15.67
C ILE A 551 -5.27 4.06 15.85
N PRO A 552 -5.79 3.23 14.92
CA PRO A 552 -7.13 2.67 15.05
C PRO A 552 -7.18 1.72 16.25
N PRO A 553 -8.33 1.57 16.94
CA PRO A 553 -8.49 0.54 17.94
C PRO A 553 -8.36 -0.86 17.32
N TYR A 554 -7.97 -1.86 18.13
CA TYR A 554 -8.01 -3.25 17.67
C TYR A 554 -9.45 -3.67 17.43
N ARG A 555 -9.67 -4.27 16.25
CA ARG A 555 -10.96 -4.85 15.85
C ARG A 555 -10.77 -6.29 15.40
N CYS A 556 -11.76 -7.13 15.66
CA CYS A 556 -11.78 -8.46 15.05
C CYS A 556 -12.02 -8.34 13.55
N PRO A 557 -11.14 -8.90 12.70
CA PRO A 557 -11.35 -8.90 11.26
C PRO A 557 -12.66 -9.59 10.88
N VAL A 558 -13.42 -8.99 9.99
CA VAL A 558 -14.65 -9.59 9.46
C VAL A 558 -14.25 -10.56 8.34
N ALA A 559 -14.59 -11.85 8.49
CA ALA A 559 -14.15 -12.90 7.57
C ALA A 559 -14.54 -12.62 6.11
N GLN A 560 -15.74 -12.10 5.87
CA GLN A 560 -16.21 -11.72 4.53
C GLN A 560 -15.35 -10.61 3.92
N SER A 561 -14.96 -9.59 4.69
CA SER A 561 -14.08 -8.50 4.25
C SER A 561 -12.69 -9.04 3.89
N VAL A 562 -12.10 -9.87 4.77
CA VAL A 562 -10.78 -10.46 4.55
C VAL A 562 -10.75 -11.30 3.27
N VAL A 563 -11.76 -12.17 3.06
CA VAL A 563 -11.85 -13.01 1.87
C VAL A 563 -12.04 -12.16 0.61
N SER A 564 -12.92 -11.16 0.66
CA SER A 564 -13.16 -10.26 -0.47
C SER A 564 -11.90 -9.46 -0.85
N HIS A 565 -11.21 -8.87 0.14
CA HIS A 565 -9.95 -8.15 -0.07
C HIS A 565 -8.84 -9.07 -0.63
N THR A 566 -8.75 -10.30 -0.11
CA THR A 566 -7.79 -11.30 -0.60
C THR A 566 -8.05 -11.64 -2.06
N TRP A 567 -9.31 -11.91 -2.42
CA TRP A 567 -9.72 -12.23 -3.78
C TRP A 567 -9.48 -11.07 -4.74
N GLU A 568 -9.84 -9.86 -4.34
CA GLU A 568 -9.63 -8.66 -5.18
C GLU A 568 -8.14 -8.38 -5.42
N LYS A 569 -7.29 -8.49 -4.39
CA LYS A 569 -5.82 -8.37 -4.53
C LYS A 569 -5.27 -9.48 -5.45
N GLY A 570 -5.76 -10.73 -5.32
CA GLY A 570 -5.38 -11.83 -6.18
C GLY A 570 -5.82 -11.64 -7.64
N ARG A 571 -7.05 -11.20 -7.86
CA ARG A 571 -7.57 -10.84 -9.19
C ARG A 571 -6.77 -9.72 -9.85
N GLN A 572 -6.40 -8.68 -9.09
CA GLN A 572 -5.54 -7.60 -9.57
C GLN A 572 -4.15 -8.10 -9.95
N TYR A 573 -3.57 -9.02 -9.15
CA TYR A 573 -2.30 -9.68 -9.46
C TYR A 573 -2.38 -10.42 -10.80
N LEU A 574 -3.35 -11.31 -10.97
CA LEU A 574 -3.52 -12.07 -12.22
C LEU A 574 -3.72 -11.15 -13.42
N ARG A 575 -4.58 -10.15 -13.32
CA ARG A 575 -4.88 -9.21 -14.41
C ARG A 575 -3.67 -8.36 -14.83
N LYS A 576 -2.85 -7.93 -13.85
CA LYS A 576 -1.68 -7.08 -14.13
C LYS A 576 -0.47 -7.89 -14.56
N MET A 577 -0.24 -9.05 -13.94
CA MET A 577 1.01 -9.82 -14.09
C MET A 577 0.91 -10.94 -15.10
N GLY A 578 -0.26 -11.58 -15.25
CA GLY A 578 -0.45 -12.72 -16.15
C GLY A 578 -0.05 -12.40 -17.60
N GLY A 579 -0.49 -11.25 -18.13
CA GLY A 579 -0.12 -10.83 -19.48
C GLY A 579 1.37 -10.54 -19.66
N VAL A 580 2.00 -9.89 -18.67
CA VAL A 580 3.44 -9.54 -18.73
C VAL A 580 4.30 -10.80 -18.69
N ILE A 581 3.97 -11.74 -17.81
CA ILE A 581 4.73 -12.98 -17.65
C ILE A 581 4.52 -13.89 -18.88
N LEU A 582 3.28 -13.98 -19.41
CA LEU A 582 3.01 -14.73 -20.62
C LEU A 582 3.86 -14.24 -21.80
N VAL A 583 3.87 -12.93 -22.05
CA VAL A 583 4.69 -12.34 -23.13
C VAL A 583 6.17 -12.60 -22.87
N ALA A 584 6.65 -12.43 -21.65
CA ALA A 584 8.04 -12.70 -21.30
C ALA A 584 8.42 -14.16 -21.50
N SER A 585 7.56 -15.11 -21.13
CA SER A 585 7.81 -16.55 -21.33
C SER A 585 7.86 -16.94 -22.80
N ILE A 586 6.95 -16.38 -23.61
CA ILE A 586 6.97 -16.60 -25.06
C ILE A 586 8.26 -16.05 -25.67
N VAL A 587 8.70 -14.87 -25.29
CA VAL A 587 9.94 -14.25 -25.75
C VAL A 587 11.16 -15.10 -25.37
N VAL A 588 11.24 -15.55 -24.12
CA VAL A 588 12.34 -16.41 -23.64
C VAL A 588 12.33 -17.73 -24.39
N TRP A 589 11.15 -18.32 -24.61
CA TRP A 589 11.02 -19.55 -25.37
C TRP A 589 11.50 -19.36 -26.84
N ILE A 590 11.08 -18.29 -27.53
CA ILE A 590 11.52 -17.97 -28.88
C ILE A 590 13.05 -17.84 -28.94
N LEU A 591 13.63 -17.08 -28.03
CA LEU A 591 15.07 -16.88 -27.97
C LEU A 591 15.85 -18.16 -27.67
N GLY A 592 15.28 -19.08 -26.88
CA GLY A 592 15.87 -20.38 -26.58
C GLY A 592 15.67 -21.43 -27.66
N TYR A 593 14.61 -21.31 -28.49
CA TYR A 593 14.28 -22.26 -29.53
C TYR A 593 14.95 -21.95 -30.87
N PHE A 594 15.05 -20.69 -31.26
CA PHE A 594 15.62 -20.26 -32.55
C PHE A 594 17.09 -19.79 -32.44
N PRO A 595 17.90 -19.89 -33.56
CA PRO A 595 17.61 -20.54 -34.83
C PRO A 595 17.47 -22.04 -34.60
N HIS A 596 16.62 -22.70 -35.38
CA HIS A 596 16.29 -24.11 -35.18
C HIS A 596 17.47 -24.99 -35.61
N PRO A 597 18.31 -25.51 -34.70
CA PRO A 597 19.41 -26.38 -35.05
C PRO A 597 18.89 -27.79 -35.35
N ASP A 598 19.65 -28.52 -36.14
CA ASP A 598 19.34 -29.91 -36.50
C ASP A 598 19.12 -30.76 -35.23
N ARG A 599 18.09 -31.61 -35.24
CA ARG A 599 17.74 -32.51 -34.13
C ARG A 599 18.83 -33.53 -33.75
N ALA A 600 19.86 -33.64 -34.55
CA ALA A 600 21.02 -34.49 -34.28
C ALA A 600 21.97 -33.95 -33.22
N LEU A 601 21.82 -32.67 -32.81
CA LEU A 601 22.66 -32.02 -31.79
C LEU A 601 22.19 -32.34 -30.39
N SER A 602 23.12 -32.41 -29.46
CA SER A 602 22.82 -32.55 -28.02
C SER A 602 22.00 -31.35 -27.49
N PRO A 603 21.23 -31.49 -26.41
CA PRO A 603 20.47 -30.40 -25.82
C PRO A 603 21.33 -29.17 -25.50
N LEU A 604 22.59 -29.40 -25.07
CA LEU A 604 23.54 -28.33 -24.80
C LEU A 604 23.94 -27.56 -26.05
N GLU A 605 24.32 -28.27 -27.14
CA GLU A 605 24.73 -27.64 -28.42
C GLU A 605 23.57 -26.85 -29.02
N ARG A 606 22.35 -27.37 -28.94
CA ARG A 606 21.13 -26.64 -29.33
C ARG A 606 20.96 -25.33 -28.60
N GLN A 607 21.15 -25.37 -27.25
CA GLN A 607 21.03 -24.20 -26.42
C GLN A 607 22.15 -23.18 -26.67
N GLU A 608 23.38 -23.66 -26.91
CA GLU A 608 24.52 -22.79 -27.22
C GLU A 608 24.36 -22.06 -28.56
N GLN A 609 23.77 -22.70 -29.55
CA GLN A 609 23.50 -22.11 -30.86
C GLN A 609 22.22 -21.24 -30.85
N SER A 610 21.38 -21.32 -29.84
CA SER A 610 20.18 -20.50 -29.73
C SER A 610 20.52 -19.01 -29.60
N TYR A 611 19.56 -18.11 -29.94
CA TYR A 611 19.73 -16.67 -29.70
C TYR A 611 19.99 -16.35 -28.22
N LEU A 612 19.45 -17.14 -27.31
CA LEU A 612 19.68 -16.99 -25.87
C LEU A 612 21.13 -17.37 -25.49
N GLY A 613 21.68 -18.46 -26.09
CA GLY A 613 23.08 -18.83 -25.93
C GLY A 613 24.02 -17.78 -26.52
N GLN A 614 23.74 -17.29 -27.73
CA GLN A 614 24.52 -16.22 -28.37
C GLN A 614 24.50 -14.94 -27.51
N ALA A 615 23.33 -14.57 -26.89
CA ALA A 615 23.26 -13.46 -25.97
C ALA A 615 24.10 -13.73 -24.70
N GLY A 616 24.15 -14.97 -24.20
CA GLY A 616 25.02 -15.39 -23.11
C GLY A 616 26.51 -15.16 -23.44
N HIS A 617 26.97 -15.57 -24.62
CA HIS A 617 28.33 -15.31 -25.10
C HIS A 617 28.61 -13.80 -25.28
N LEU A 618 27.65 -13.03 -25.77
CA LEU A 618 27.78 -11.59 -25.94
C LEU A 618 28.00 -10.85 -24.59
N ILE A 619 27.29 -11.27 -23.52
CA ILE A 619 27.44 -10.64 -22.19
C ILE A 619 28.61 -11.24 -21.39
N GLN A 620 29.17 -12.39 -21.80
CA GLN A 620 30.26 -13.05 -21.08
C GLN A 620 31.45 -12.14 -20.78
N PRO A 621 31.97 -11.30 -21.70
CA PRO A 621 33.08 -10.39 -21.39
C PRO A 621 32.76 -9.43 -20.22
N ALA A 622 31.51 -9.03 -20.09
CA ALA A 622 31.06 -8.13 -19.02
C ALA A 622 30.91 -8.84 -17.66
N ILE A 623 30.58 -10.14 -17.64
CA ILE A 623 30.37 -10.91 -16.43
C ILE A 623 31.56 -11.78 -16.02
N ALA A 624 32.53 -11.99 -16.93
CA ALA A 624 33.76 -12.73 -16.63
C ALA A 624 34.55 -12.17 -15.42
N PRO A 625 34.65 -10.85 -15.18
CA PRO A 625 35.31 -10.32 -13.97
C PRO A 625 34.62 -10.73 -12.67
N LEU A 626 33.39 -11.25 -12.72
CA LEU A 626 32.64 -11.78 -11.57
C LEU A 626 32.87 -13.28 -11.35
N GLY A 627 33.63 -13.93 -12.26
CA GLY A 627 33.86 -15.37 -12.29
C GLY A 627 32.74 -16.17 -13.00
N PHE A 628 31.88 -15.52 -13.80
CA PHE A 628 30.75 -16.16 -14.45
C PHE A 628 31.09 -16.58 -15.90
N ASP A 629 30.61 -17.74 -16.28
CA ASP A 629 30.65 -18.23 -17.65
C ASP A 629 29.38 -17.81 -18.44
N TRP A 630 29.30 -18.12 -19.72
CA TRP A 630 28.17 -17.82 -20.57
C TRP A 630 26.88 -18.53 -20.11
N ARG A 631 26.98 -19.76 -19.52
CA ARG A 631 25.84 -20.55 -18.99
C ARG A 631 25.20 -19.84 -17.83
N MET A 632 26.01 -19.34 -16.88
CA MET A 632 25.56 -18.49 -15.80
C MET A 632 24.91 -17.21 -16.33
N GLY A 633 25.47 -16.61 -17.39
CA GLY A 633 24.91 -15.46 -18.11
C GLY A 633 23.51 -15.73 -18.64
N VAL A 634 23.31 -16.86 -19.29
CA VAL A 634 22.00 -17.32 -19.79
C VAL A 634 21.01 -17.48 -18.61
N GLY A 635 21.45 -18.11 -17.51
CA GLY A 635 20.64 -18.22 -16.30
C GLY A 635 20.19 -16.86 -15.73
N LEU A 636 21.06 -15.83 -15.76
CA LEU A 636 20.69 -14.47 -15.35
C LEU A 636 19.67 -13.83 -16.29
N LEU A 637 19.78 -14.06 -17.62
CA LEU A 637 18.84 -13.55 -18.62
C LEU A 637 17.44 -14.17 -18.44
N THR A 638 17.37 -15.50 -18.30
CA THR A 638 16.09 -16.19 -18.06
C THR A 638 15.49 -15.83 -16.72
N GLY A 639 16.32 -15.69 -15.67
CA GLY A 639 15.94 -15.23 -14.35
C GLY A 639 15.42 -13.78 -14.30
N ALA A 640 15.66 -12.96 -15.33
CA ALA A 640 15.03 -11.66 -15.46
C ALA A 640 13.52 -11.77 -15.76
N ALA A 641 13.09 -12.76 -16.52
CA ALA A 641 11.69 -13.03 -16.78
C ALA A 641 11.01 -13.57 -15.51
N ALA A 642 11.50 -14.69 -14.98
CA ALA A 642 11.08 -15.28 -13.71
C ALA A 642 12.29 -15.96 -13.04
N LYS A 643 12.46 -15.73 -11.73
CA LYS A 643 13.64 -16.21 -11.00
C LYS A 643 13.73 -17.74 -10.94
N GLU A 644 12.60 -18.38 -10.93
CA GLU A 644 12.46 -19.84 -10.92
C GLU A 644 13.07 -20.48 -12.17
N LEU A 645 12.93 -19.82 -13.33
CA LEU A 645 13.49 -20.30 -14.61
C LEU A 645 15.02 -20.36 -14.60
N MET A 646 15.68 -19.61 -13.72
CA MET A 646 17.13 -19.56 -13.60
C MET A 646 17.70 -20.95 -13.25
N VAL A 647 17.12 -21.64 -12.27
CA VAL A 647 17.59 -22.96 -11.82
C VAL A 647 17.31 -24.02 -12.88
N SER A 648 16.11 -24.01 -13.44
CA SER A 648 15.73 -24.94 -14.52
C SER A 648 16.63 -24.79 -15.76
N THR A 649 16.90 -23.54 -16.18
CA THR A 649 17.82 -23.27 -17.31
C THR A 649 19.24 -23.73 -17.01
N LEU A 650 19.77 -23.47 -15.82
CA LEU A 650 21.09 -23.97 -15.44
C LEU A 650 21.15 -25.49 -15.40
N GLY A 651 20.07 -26.15 -14.96
CA GLY A 651 19.97 -27.60 -15.00
C GLY A 651 20.18 -28.16 -16.40
N VAL A 652 19.45 -27.63 -17.38
CA VAL A 652 19.61 -28.05 -18.81
C VAL A 652 21.00 -27.77 -19.33
N LEU A 653 21.59 -26.59 -19.03
CA LEU A 653 22.91 -26.18 -19.50
C LEU A 653 24.06 -26.98 -18.87
N TYR A 654 23.86 -27.58 -17.70
CA TYR A 654 24.84 -28.44 -17.04
C TYR A 654 24.56 -29.94 -17.22
N HIS A 655 23.96 -30.35 -18.34
CA HIS A 655 23.77 -31.73 -18.77
C HIS A 655 22.77 -32.56 -17.96
N MET A 656 21.72 -31.97 -17.46
CA MET A 656 20.60 -32.71 -16.91
C MET A 656 19.53 -33.00 -17.97
N ASP A 657 18.81 -34.08 -17.81
CA ASP A 657 17.59 -34.32 -18.59
C ASP A 657 16.56 -33.20 -18.29
N GLU A 658 15.79 -32.81 -19.33
CA GLU A 658 14.84 -31.70 -19.24
C GLU A 658 13.86 -31.87 -18.09
N ASP A 659 13.36 -33.09 -17.82
CA ASP A 659 12.44 -33.40 -16.72
C ASP A 659 13.11 -33.21 -15.36
N SER A 660 14.35 -33.65 -15.19
CA SER A 660 15.15 -33.49 -14.00
C SER A 660 15.54 -32.02 -13.75
N ALA A 661 15.82 -31.28 -14.81
CA ALA A 661 16.13 -29.86 -14.73
C ALA A 661 14.90 -29.01 -14.34
N ALA A 662 13.71 -29.36 -14.83
CA ALA A 662 12.46 -28.71 -14.46
C ALA A 662 12.07 -28.96 -12.97
N ALA A 663 12.41 -30.13 -12.43
CA ALA A 663 12.19 -30.50 -11.04
C ALA A 663 13.22 -29.87 -10.07
N ALA A 664 14.41 -29.50 -10.59
CA ALA A 664 15.48 -28.93 -9.79
C ALA A 664 15.09 -27.57 -9.19
N GLY A 665 15.36 -27.39 -7.92
CA GLY A 665 15.01 -26.15 -7.21
C GLY A 665 13.55 -26.06 -6.74
N SER A 666 12.68 -27.00 -7.11
CA SER A 666 11.30 -27.05 -6.60
C SER A 666 11.20 -27.49 -5.12
N GLY A 667 12.29 -28.05 -4.59
CA GLY A 667 12.35 -28.64 -3.24
C GLY A 667 11.62 -29.99 -3.11
N ASN A 668 11.03 -30.50 -4.20
CA ASN A 668 10.22 -31.70 -4.21
C ASN A 668 11.00 -32.94 -4.73
N ASP A 669 12.13 -32.73 -5.44
CA ASP A 669 12.96 -33.83 -5.95
C ASP A 669 14.43 -33.71 -5.51
N ALA A 670 14.74 -34.42 -4.41
CA ALA A 670 16.09 -34.46 -3.85
C ALA A 670 17.15 -35.09 -4.78
N LYS A 671 16.74 -35.89 -5.80
CA LYS A 671 17.67 -36.46 -6.79
C LYS A 671 18.08 -35.41 -7.81
N ALA A 672 17.11 -34.63 -8.32
CA ALA A 672 17.36 -33.55 -9.26
C ALA A 672 18.26 -32.45 -8.60
N ASP A 673 17.98 -32.09 -7.35
CA ASP A 673 18.80 -31.12 -6.62
C ASP A 673 20.26 -31.59 -6.37
N ARG A 674 20.45 -32.90 -6.14
CA ARG A 674 21.79 -33.48 -6.02
C ARG A 674 22.54 -33.55 -7.35
N ALA A 675 21.84 -33.87 -8.44
CA ALA A 675 22.45 -33.97 -9.75
C ALA A 675 22.96 -32.58 -10.25
N ILE A 676 22.13 -31.54 -10.11
CA ILE A 676 22.54 -30.17 -10.48
C ILE A 676 23.68 -29.68 -9.55
N SER A 677 23.66 -30.03 -8.27
CA SER A 677 24.72 -29.66 -7.33
C SER A 677 26.05 -30.29 -7.68
N ALA A 678 26.07 -31.54 -8.15
CA ALA A 678 27.26 -32.23 -8.58
C ALA A 678 27.84 -31.58 -9.88
N ALA A 679 26.99 -31.33 -10.87
CA ALA A 679 27.38 -30.70 -12.13
C ALA A 679 27.92 -29.25 -11.91
N LEU A 680 27.32 -28.49 -11.03
CA LEU A 680 27.78 -27.15 -10.65
C LEU A 680 29.16 -27.17 -9.97
N ARG A 681 29.43 -28.16 -9.12
CA ARG A 681 30.73 -28.30 -8.45
C ARG A 681 31.86 -28.57 -9.41
N GLU A 682 31.59 -29.33 -10.45
CA GLU A 682 32.60 -29.67 -11.49
C GLU A 682 32.90 -28.46 -12.39
N ALA A 683 31.88 -27.66 -12.69
CA ALA A 683 31.97 -26.56 -13.65
C ALA A 683 32.35 -25.19 -13.04
N THR A 684 32.19 -25.00 -11.75
CA THR A 684 32.25 -23.65 -11.13
C THR A 684 33.09 -23.65 -9.86
N SER A 685 33.80 -22.55 -9.59
CA SER A 685 34.54 -22.37 -8.33
C SER A 685 33.62 -21.90 -7.17
N PRO A 686 33.95 -22.23 -5.90
CA PRO A 686 33.20 -21.74 -4.74
C PRO A 686 33.10 -20.20 -4.68
N ALA A 687 34.17 -19.51 -5.08
CA ALA A 687 34.18 -18.04 -5.13
C ALA A 687 33.20 -17.49 -6.18
N ALA A 688 33.13 -18.09 -7.36
CA ALA A 688 32.17 -17.72 -8.39
C ALA A 688 30.73 -18.05 -7.97
N ALA A 689 30.51 -19.19 -7.30
CA ALA A 689 29.22 -19.57 -6.76
C ALA A 689 28.70 -18.55 -5.73
N LEU A 690 29.55 -18.11 -4.79
CA LEU A 690 29.18 -17.09 -3.80
C LEU A 690 28.88 -15.74 -4.47
N SER A 691 29.74 -15.33 -5.43
CA SER A 691 29.53 -14.13 -6.24
C SER A 691 28.20 -14.17 -6.99
N TYR A 692 27.86 -15.33 -7.56
CA TYR A 692 26.61 -15.53 -8.30
C TYR A 692 25.37 -15.42 -7.39
N MET A 693 25.43 -16.00 -6.19
CA MET A 693 24.36 -15.86 -5.20
C MET A 693 24.17 -14.40 -4.79
N VAL A 694 25.25 -13.65 -4.56
CA VAL A 694 25.19 -12.21 -4.23
C VAL A 694 24.66 -11.40 -5.41
N PHE A 695 25.09 -11.71 -6.65
CA PHE A 695 24.55 -11.08 -7.83
C PHE A 695 23.05 -11.37 -7.97
N ALA A 696 22.63 -12.63 -7.86
CA ALA A 696 21.23 -13.04 -7.92
C ALA A 696 20.36 -12.39 -6.84
N LEU A 697 20.93 -12.11 -5.66
CA LEU A 697 20.28 -11.38 -4.59
C LEU A 697 19.95 -9.94 -4.97
N LEU A 698 20.89 -9.23 -5.59
CA LEU A 698 20.83 -7.77 -5.70
C LEU A 698 20.43 -7.28 -7.09
N TYR A 699 20.62 -8.11 -8.14
CA TYR A 699 20.42 -7.68 -9.51
C TYR A 699 18.93 -7.47 -9.84
N PHE A 700 18.73 -7.01 -11.01
CA PHE A 700 17.47 -6.78 -11.72
C PHE A 700 16.29 -7.59 -11.14
N PRO A 701 15.22 -6.93 -10.67
CA PRO A 701 14.02 -7.62 -10.22
C PRO A 701 13.30 -8.27 -11.43
N CYS A 702 12.42 -9.25 -11.19
CA CYS A 702 11.64 -9.87 -12.27
C CYS A 702 10.81 -8.81 -13.03
N LEU A 703 10.51 -9.10 -14.31
CA LEU A 703 9.72 -8.20 -15.17
C LEU A 703 8.38 -7.81 -14.57
N ALA A 704 7.75 -8.71 -13.79
CA ALA A 704 6.54 -8.43 -13.04
C ALA A 704 6.73 -7.28 -12.03
N THR A 705 7.86 -7.25 -11.32
CA THR A 705 8.19 -6.16 -10.38
C THR A 705 8.41 -4.83 -11.11
N ILE A 706 9.07 -4.84 -12.26
CA ILE A 706 9.27 -3.65 -13.10
C ILE A 706 7.93 -3.10 -13.59
N ALA A 707 7.03 -3.98 -14.05
CA ALA A 707 5.68 -3.59 -14.44
C ALA A 707 4.88 -3.00 -13.25
N ALA A 708 5.05 -3.56 -12.05
CA ALA A 708 4.44 -3.03 -10.83
C ALA A 708 5.00 -1.63 -10.48
N ILE A 709 6.32 -1.43 -10.52
CA ILE A 709 6.95 -0.11 -10.28
C ILE A 709 6.41 0.92 -11.28
N ARG A 710 6.34 0.58 -12.58
CA ARG A 710 5.73 1.47 -13.58
C ARG A 710 4.28 1.80 -13.23
N GLY A 711 3.49 0.77 -12.90
CA GLY A 711 2.07 0.92 -12.60
C GLY A 711 1.82 1.82 -11.39
N GLU A 712 2.64 1.71 -10.33
CA GLU A 712 2.48 2.49 -9.09
C GLU A 712 3.15 3.88 -9.15
N SER A 713 4.24 4.03 -9.90
CA SER A 713 4.92 5.32 -10.06
C SER A 713 4.32 6.19 -11.18
N GLY A 714 3.56 5.59 -12.11
CA GLY A 714 2.98 6.24 -13.28
C GLY A 714 3.98 6.54 -14.42
N GLN A 715 5.29 6.26 -14.24
CA GLN A 715 6.33 6.65 -15.19
C GLN A 715 7.36 5.55 -15.40
N TRP A 716 7.76 5.31 -16.65
CA TRP A 716 8.79 4.34 -17.01
C TRP A 716 10.18 4.68 -16.45
N LYS A 717 10.49 5.98 -16.30
CA LYS A 717 11.80 6.42 -15.80
C LYS A 717 12.20 5.81 -14.45
N TYR A 718 11.24 5.63 -13.53
CA TYR A 718 11.52 5.06 -12.22
C TYR A 718 11.73 3.55 -12.29
N ALA A 719 11.02 2.85 -13.19
CA ALA A 719 11.21 1.44 -13.44
C ALA A 719 12.60 1.17 -14.03
N VAL A 720 13.00 1.95 -15.05
CA VAL A 720 14.34 1.87 -15.68
C VAL A 720 15.44 2.25 -14.67
N LEU A 721 15.23 3.32 -13.90
CA LEU A 721 16.19 3.73 -12.86
C LEU A 721 16.39 2.62 -11.83
N SER A 722 15.32 1.99 -11.35
CA SER A 722 15.39 0.86 -10.41
C SER A 722 16.18 -0.30 -11.01
N MET A 723 15.92 -0.64 -12.27
CA MET A 723 16.63 -1.70 -13.00
C MET A 723 18.13 -1.43 -13.08
N LEU A 724 18.51 -0.26 -13.56
CA LEU A 724 19.94 0.10 -13.73
C LEU A 724 20.65 0.20 -12.38
N TYR A 725 20.00 0.80 -11.40
CA TYR A 725 20.55 0.97 -10.06
C TYR A 725 20.80 -0.38 -9.38
N THR A 726 19.80 -1.26 -9.35
CA THR A 726 19.93 -2.57 -8.70
C THR A 726 20.96 -3.45 -9.41
N THR A 727 21.04 -3.43 -10.75
CA THR A 727 22.04 -4.17 -11.52
C THR A 727 23.44 -3.62 -11.29
N GLY A 728 23.61 -2.30 -11.23
CA GLY A 728 24.91 -1.67 -10.92
C GLY A 728 25.42 -2.02 -9.53
N VAL A 729 24.53 -1.95 -8.54
CA VAL A 729 24.86 -2.35 -7.16
C VAL A 729 25.21 -3.84 -7.09
N ALA A 730 24.45 -4.70 -7.78
CA ALA A 730 24.71 -6.13 -7.85
C ALA A 730 26.08 -6.44 -8.46
N TYR A 731 26.44 -5.74 -9.53
CA TYR A 731 27.72 -5.90 -10.20
C TYR A 731 28.88 -5.58 -9.26
N VAL A 732 28.84 -4.43 -8.59
CA VAL A 732 29.91 -4.03 -7.66
C VAL A 732 30.00 -4.98 -6.47
N ALA A 733 28.86 -5.36 -5.89
CA ALA A 733 28.85 -6.28 -4.74
C ALA A 733 29.36 -7.68 -5.11
N ALA A 734 28.95 -8.22 -6.25
CA ALA A 734 29.42 -9.51 -6.74
C ALA A 734 30.92 -9.50 -7.08
N TRP A 735 31.39 -8.42 -7.71
CA TRP A 735 32.82 -8.24 -8.01
C TRP A 735 33.66 -8.24 -6.74
N LEU A 736 33.25 -7.46 -5.73
CA LEU A 736 33.92 -7.45 -4.42
C LEU A 736 33.89 -8.85 -3.78
N THR A 737 32.74 -9.51 -3.80
CA THR A 737 32.59 -10.85 -3.22
C THR A 737 33.49 -11.87 -3.90
N PHE A 738 33.57 -11.86 -5.24
CA PHE A 738 34.44 -12.75 -6.01
C PHE A 738 35.92 -12.58 -5.63
N HIS A 739 36.40 -11.33 -5.62
CA HIS A 739 37.81 -11.07 -5.31
C HIS A 739 38.16 -11.35 -3.85
N ILE A 740 37.29 -11.00 -2.91
CA ILE A 740 37.49 -11.32 -1.48
C ILE A 740 37.47 -12.85 -1.29
N ALA A 741 36.49 -13.55 -1.83
CA ALA A 741 36.41 -15.00 -1.71
C ALA A 741 37.62 -15.70 -2.32
N ARG A 742 38.13 -15.21 -3.46
CA ARG A 742 39.34 -15.75 -4.11
C ARG A 742 40.62 -15.53 -3.32
N LEU A 743 40.67 -14.49 -2.47
CA LEU A 743 41.79 -14.24 -1.58
C LEU A 743 41.77 -15.14 -0.30
N CYS A 744 40.58 -15.66 0.03
CA CYS A 744 40.36 -16.50 1.20
C CYS A 744 40.40 -18.01 0.89
N THR A 745 40.26 -18.38 -0.42
CA THR A 745 40.40 -19.75 -0.92
C THR A 745 41.73 -19.95 -1.61
#